data_5127a840eeca509336d1e80dee758775
#
_entry.id   5127a840eeca509336d1e80dee758775
#
_cell.length_a   1.000
_cell.length_b   1.000
_cell.length_c   1.000
_cell.angle_alpha   90.00
_cell.angle_beta   90.00
_cell.angle_gamma   90.00
#
_symmetry.space_group_name_H-M   'P 1'
#
loop_
_entity.id
_entity.type
_entity.pdbx_description
1 polymer ?
#
loop_
_entity_poly.entity_id
_entity_poly.type
_entity_poly.pdbx_seq_one_letter_code
_entity_poly.pdbx_strand_id
1 'polypeptide(L)'
;MSGFLIANALLFLVVTAYAVYLFVYLVKTRLAYIRLGQKEQFDKRIKERLQAIWVNVFGQKKLLKDKKSGMIHVMFFYGFILVQFGAIDFIIKGLAPDRNLPLGPVYPAFTFFQEIVTFLILIAVGWAFYRRYIEKLVRLKRNFKAGLVLIFIGGLMLTVLLGNGMNLIWHEHGLSWSEPIASCIAFLLGGVGKTGAAVIFYIAWWVHLLFLLSFLVYVPQSKHAHLIAGPANVFFNRMESAGKLEKIDFTDETKESYGAGRIEDFRQSQLLDLYACVECGRCTNMCPATGTGKMLSPMDLILRLRDHLTEKGAAVTSRSPWVPAAAFRHTRGNQLAAASAGSGSQEAAAALDYNPSLIGDVITEEEIWACTTCRNCEDQCPVMNEHVDKIIDLRRYLVLTEGKMDSDAQRAMTSIERQGNPWGLNRKERENWRDAASDAEIPTVKEMKKEGKEFEYLFWVGSMGSYDNRSQKIAVSFAKLLNHAGVSFAILGNKEKNSGDTPRRLGNEFLFQELAEKNISEFEKNDVKKIVTIDPHAYNLFKNEYPDFGFEGEVYHHTEVLAELVKNGKLKPQHQLHETITFHDSCYLGRYNEVYDPPREILKAIPGVELIEMERNRETGMCCGAGGGLMWMEEETGNRINVARTEQALAVSPSVISSGCPYCLTMLGDGTKAKEAEDQVKTYDVAELLAQSVLGADMIMGERP
;
A
#
# COMPACT_ATOMS: atom_id res chain seq x y z
N MET A 1 -6.09 52.87 -25.08
CA MET A 1 -5.45 51.56 -24.89
C MET A 1 -4.56 51.51 -23.66
N SER A 2 -3.72 52.51 -23.34
CA SER A 2 -2.84 52.50 -22.15
C SER A 2 -3.58 52.42 -20.82
N GLY A 3 -4.69 53.15 -20.62
CA GLY A 3 -5.45 53.11 -19.36
C GLY A 3 -6.10 51.75 -19.07
N PHE A 4 -6.66 51.07 -20.09
CA PHE A 4 -7.22 49.72 -19.96
C PHE A 4 -6.12 48.73 -19.57
N LEU A 5 -4.98 48.74 -20.23
CA LEU A 5 -3.89 47.81 -19.95
C LEU A 5 -3.31 47.97 -18.52
N ILE A 6 -3.22 49.21 -18.05
CA ILE A 6 -2.79 49.51 -16.67
C ILE A 6 -3.82 48.95 -15.67
N ALA A 7 -5.13 49.22 -15.90
CA ALA A 7 -6.20 48.71 -15.04
C ALA A 7 -6.24 47.16 -15.05
N ASN A 8 -6.09 46.51 -16.23
CA ASN A 8 -6.02 45.07 -16.39
C ASN A 8 -4.82 44.48 -15.61
N ALA A 9 -3.65 45.08 -15.73
CA ALA A 9 -2.47 44.60 -15.01
C ALA A 9 -2.59 44.75 -13.49
N LEU A 10 -3.16 45.86 -13.01
CA LEU A 10 -3.40 46.05 -11.57
C LEU A 10 -4.41 45.04 -11.05
N LEU A 11 -5.52 44.78 -11.75
CA LEU A 11 -6.51 43.80 -11.37
C LEU A 11 -5.90 42.39 -11.36
N PHE A 12 -5.13 42.01 -12.41
CA PHE A 12 -4.39 40.76 -12.45
C PHE A 12 -3.48 40.57 -11.21
N LEU A 13 -2.70 41.58 -10.85
CA LEU A 13 -1.80 41.50 -9.68
C LEU A 13 -2.58 41.28 -8.37
N VAL A 14 -3.67 42.03 -8.17
CA VAL A 14 -4.49 41.92 -6.95
C VAL A 14 -5.13 40.53 -6.84
N VAL A 15 -5.78 40.05 -7.91
CA VAL A 15 -6.46 38.74 -7.92
C VAL A 15 -5.44 37.62 -7.75
N THR A 16 -4.32 37.70 -8.43
CA THR A 16 -3.25 36.70 -8.31
C THR A 16 -2.62 36.68 -6.91
N ALA A 17 -2.28 37.85 -6.36
CA ALA A 17 -1.73 37.94 -5.00
C ALA A 17 -2.70 37.40 -3.96
N TYR A 18 -4.00 37.66 -4.09
CA TYR A 18 -5.02 37.14 -3.20
C TYR A 18 -5.13 35.61 -3.30
N ALA A 19 -5.16 35.05 -4.52
CA ALA A 19 -5.21 33.60 -4.71
C ALA A 19 -3.96 32.89 -4.15
N VAL A 20 -2.77 33.45 -4.37
CA VAL A 20 -1.52 32.93 -3.80
C VAL A 20 -1.54 33.02 -2.27
N TYR A 21 -2.03 34.11 -1.70
CA TYR A 21 -2.21 34.22 -0.24
C TYR A 21 -3.11 33.09 0.31
N LEU A 22 -4.27 32.86 -0.32
CA LEU A 22 -5.19 31.79 0.08
C LEU A 22 -4.55 30.40 -0.05
N PHE A 23 -3.83 30.15 -1.14
CA PHE A 23 -3.09 28.89 -1.33
C PHE A 23 -2.07 28.65 -0.22
N VAL A 24 -1.23 29.66 0.07
CA VAL A 24 -0.21 29.55 1.14
C VAL A 24 -0.87 29.37 2.51
N TYR A 25 -1.96 30.08 2.77
CA TYR A 25 -2.74 29.92 4.01
C TYR A 25 -3.22 28.46 4.18
N LEU A 26 -3.82 27.88 3.13
CA LEU A 26 -4.34 26.51 3.17
C LEU A 26 -3.23 25.45 3.33
N VAL A 27 -2.11 25.60 2.63
CA VAL A 27 -0.95 24.71 2.79
C VAL A 27 -0.40 24.77 4.21
N LYS A 28 -0.23 25.99 4.76
CA LYS A 28 0.20 26.17 6.16
C LYS A 28 -0.80 25.59 7.17
N THR A 29 -2.09 25.64 6.86
CA THR A 29 -3.15 25.06 7.68
C THR A 29 -3.05 23.52 7.68
N ARG A 30 -2.89 22.88 6.52
CA ARG A 30 -2.69 21.42 6.45
C ARG A 30 -1.42 20.99 7.18
N LEU A 31 -0.33 21.73 7.03
CA LEU A 31 0.92 21.46 7.74
C LEU A 31 0.74 21.60 9.27
N ALA A 32 -0.07 22.56 9.74
CA ALA A 32 -0.37 22.69 11.16
C ALA A 32 -1.14 21.48 11.70
N TYR A 33 -2.06 20.91 10.90
CA TYR A 33 -2.79 19.70 11.29
C TYR A 33 -1.87 18.47 11.36
N ILE A 34 -0.99 18.30 10.37
CA ILE A 34 0.01 17.21 10.38
C ILE A 34 0.92 17.33 11.62
N ARG A 35 1.26 18.56 12.04
CA ARG A 35 2.11 18.80 13.22
C ARG A 35 1.45 18.46 14.56
N LEU A 36 0.18 18.11 14.59
CA LEU A 36 -0.48 17.60 15.80
C LEU A 36 0.04 16.20 16.16
N GLY A 37 0.49 15.42 15.16
CA GLY A 37 1.02 14.07 15.37
C GLY A 37 2.39 14.06 16.04
N GLN A 38 2.77 12.86 16.47
CA GLN A 38 4.04 12.58 17.15
C GLN A 38 5.21 12.89 16.24
N LYS A 39 6.23 13.54 16.79
CA LYS A 39 7.47 13.83 16.06
C LYS A 39 8.28 12.54 15.92
N GLU A 40 8.87 12.37 14.76
CA GLU A 40 9.77 11.26 14.47
C GLU A 40 11.12 11.77 13.99
N GLN A 41 12.16 10.95 14.17
CA GLN A 41 13.48 11.24 13.64
C GLN A 41 13.59 10.67 12.23
N PHE A 42 13.96 11.51 11.26
CA PHE A 42 14.18 11.06 9.90
C PHE A 42 15.60 10.56 9.69
N ASP A 43 15.69 9.39 9.10
CA ASP A 43 16.92 8.85 8.56
C ASP A 43 17.47 9.77 7.46
N LYS A 44 18.76 10.12 7.54
CA LYS A 44 19.44 11.06 6.63
C LYS A 44 19.84 10.48 5.28
N ARG A 45 19.26 9.35 4.84
CA ARG A 45 19.51 8.73 3.53
C ARG A 45 18.94 9.55 2.36
N ILE A 46 19.41 10.79 2.20
CA ILE A 46 18.88 11.76 1.23
C ILE A 46 18.97 11.26 -0.22
N LYS A 47 20.07 10.58 -0.58
CA LYS A 47 20.28 10.06 -1.94
C LYS A 47 19.20 9.03 -2.31
N GLU A 48 18.90 8.10 -1.42
CA GLU A 48 17.88 7.06 -1.62
C GLU A 48 16.48 7.67 -1.69
N ARG A 49 16.19 8.67 -0.86
CA ARG A 49 14.92 9.42 -0.87
C ARG A 49 14.71 10.17 -2.18
N LEU A 50 15.74 10.83 -2.70
CA LEU A 50 15.70 11.49 -4.02
C LEU A 50 15.55 10.47 -5.15
N GLN A 51 16.19 9.30 -5.05
CA GLN A 51 16.01 8.19 -5.99
C GLN A 51 14.56 7.67 -5.95
N ALA A 52 13.95 7.55 -4.75
CA ALA A 52 12.55 7.15 -4.61
C ALA A 52 11.60 8.16 -5.29
N ILE A 53 11.84 9.48 -5.16
CA ILE A 53 11.11 10.51 -5.91
C ILE A 53 11.30 10.34 -7.41
N TRP A 54 12.54 10.17 -7.87
CA TRP A 54 12.81 10.03 -9.31
C TRP A 54 12.07 8.84 -9.91
N VAL A 55 12.09 7.69 -9.23
CA VAL A 55 11.46 6.45 -9.70
C VAL A 55 9.93 6.47 -9.57
N ASN A 56 9.38 6.96 -8.45
CA ASN A 56 7.95 6.81 -8.18
C ASN A 56 7.13 8.07 -8.54
N VAL A 57 7.71 9.29 -8.42
CA VAL A 57 6.99 10.52 -8.79
C VAL A 57 7.22 10.84 -10.25
N PHE A 58 8.48 10.99 -10.70
CA PHE A 58 8.76 11.26 -12.12
C PHE A 58 8.64 10.00 -13.00
N GLY A 59 9.24 8.89 -12.62
CA GLY A 59 9.13 7.63 -13.37
C GLY A 59 7.78 6.93 -13.26
N GLN A 60 6.94 7.30 -12.30
CA GLN A 60 5.59 6.80 -12.06
C GLN A 60 5.47 5.26 -12.02
N LYS A 61 6.54 4.58 -11.54
CA LYS A 61 6.67 3.11 -11.54
C LYS A 61 5.45 2.40 -10.93
N LYS A 62 5.04 2.81 -9.72
CA LYS A 62 3.88 2.21 -9.04
C LYS A 62 2.56 2.54 -9.73
N LEU A 63 2.44 3.73 -10.32
CA LEU A 63 1.22 4.13 -11.01
C LEU A 63 0.99 3.32 -12.29
N LEU A 64 2.06 3.02 -13.02
CA LEU A 64 2.03 2.26 -14.28
C LEU A 64 1.75 0.76 -14.10
N LYS A 65 1.68 0.23 -12.87
CA LYS A 65 1.14 -1.11 -12.60
C LYS A 65 -0.28 -1.29 -13.16
N ASP A 66 -1.13 -0.25 -13.15
CA ASP A 66 -2.40 -0.20 -13.89
C ASP A 66 -2.20 0.61 -15.19
N LYS A 67 -1.95 -0.07 -16.29
CA LYS A 67 -1.58 0.54 -17.58
C LYS A 67 -2.59 1.59 -18.06
N LYS A 68 -3.90 1.29 -17.97
CA LYS A 68 -4.96 2.22 -18.46
C LYS A 68 -5.03 3.50 -17.64
N SER A 69 -5.08 3.39 -16.30
CA SER A 69 -5.10 4.56 -15.42
C SER A 69 -3.75 5.28 -15.41
N GLY A 70 -2.67 4.52 -15.49
CA GLY A 70 -1.32 5.05 -15.55
C GLY A 70 -1.12 5.94 -16.78
N MET A 71 -1.52 5.50 -17.95
CA MET A 71 -1.39 6.28 -19.20
C MET A 71 -2.14 7.62 -19.12
N ILE A 72 -3.39 7.59 -18.67
CA ILE A 72 -4.18 8.83 -18.48
C ILE A 72 -3.45 9.79 -17.54
N HIS A 73 -2.92 9.27 -16.44
CA HIS A 73 -2.22 10.10 -15.45
C HIS A 73 -0.88 10.63 -15.98
N VAL A 74 -0.13 9.84 -16.74
CA VAL A 74 1.10 10.28 -17.42
C VAL A 74 0.81 11.46 -18.35
N MET A 75 -0.29 11.37 -19.15
CA MET A 75 -0.72 12.48 -20.00
C MET A 75 -1.05 13.74 -19.19
N PHE A 76 -1.76 13.61 -18.07
CA PHE A 76 -2.00 14.74 -17.19
C PHE A 76 -0.72 15.26 -16.54
N PHE A 77 0.10 14.41 -15.96
CA PHE A 77 1.27 14.81 -15.19
C PHE A 77 2.30 15.58 -16.05
N TYR A 78 2.74 14.95 -17.13
CA TYR A 78 3.71 15.59 -18.02
C TYR A 78 3.07 16.72 -18.85
N GLY A 79 1.83 16.51 -19.28
CA GLY A 79 1.09 17.55 -19.97
C GLY A 79 0.97 18.82 -19.14
N PHE A 80 0.63 18.72 -17.85
CA PHE A 80 0.57 19.88 -16.95
C PHE A 80 1.92 20.58 -16.77
N ILE A 81 3.01 19.85 -16.65
CA ILE A 81 4.36 20.43 -16.55
C ILE A 81 4.68 21.22 -17.82
N LEU A 82 4.36 20.67 -18.97
CA LEU A 82 4.69 21.25 -20.27
C LEU A 82 3.84 22.47 -20.60
N VAL A 83 2.52 22.46 -20.31
CA VAL A 83 1.65 23.60 -20.60
C VAL A 83 1.87 24.80 -19.69
N GLN A 84 2.63 24.68 -18.58
CA GLN A 84 2.94 25.83 -17.73
C GLN A 84 3.68 26.95 -18.51
N PHE A 85 4.55 26.57 -19.44
CA PHE A 85 5.25 27.53 -20.29
C PHE A 85 4.29 28.24 -21.24
N GLY A 86 3.29 27.51 -21.78
CA GLY A 86 2.23 28.11 -22.59
C GLY A 86 1.30 29.01 -21.80
N ALA A 87 1.01 28.68 -20.53
CA ALA A 87 0.25 29.54 -19.64
C ALA A 87 0.96 30.88 -19.36
N ILE A 88 2.30 30.83 -19.20
CA ILE A 88 3.09 32.08 -19.06
C ILE A 88 2.99 32.94 -20.33
N ASP A 89 3.11 32.33 -21.51
CA ASP A 89 2.96 33.04 -22.79
C ASP A 89 1.55 33.67 -22.93
N PHE A 90 0.51 32.90 -22.57
CA PHE A 90 -0.87 33.38 -22.60
C PHE A 90 -1.12 34.54 -21.61
N ILE A 91 -0.51 34.49 -20.42
CA ILE A 91 -0.57 35.59 -19.45
C ILE A 91 0.13 36.84 -20.02
N ILE A 92 1.30 36.70 -20.64
CA ILE A 92 2.04 37.81 -21.25
C ILE A 92 1.20 38.50 -22.34
N LYS A 93 0.56 37.70 -23.24
CA LYS A 93 -0.32 38.22 -24.31
C LYS A 93 -1.49 39.04 -23.76
N GLY A 94 -2.07 38.68 -22.60
CA GLY A 94 -3.16 39.43 -21.99
C GLY A 94 -2.72 40.72 -21.29
N LEU A 95 -1.49 40.75 -20.76
CA LEU A 95 -0.92 41.94 -20.10
C LEU A 95 -0.26 42.90 -21.09
N ALA A 96 0.34 42.38 -22.14
CA ALA A 96 1.05 43.10 -23.19
C ALA A 96 0.76 42.44 -24.55
N PRO A 97 -0.34 42.80 -25.23
CA PRO A 97 -0.86 42.09 -26.42
C PRO A 97 0.12 41.95 -27.59
N ASP A 98 1.07 42.93 -27.71
CA ASP A 98 2.10 42.91 -28.75
C ASP A 98 3.37 42.14 -28.33
N ARG A 99 3.32 41.43 -27.20
CA ARG A 99 4.45 40.67 -26.67
C ARG A 99 4.10 39.19 -26.51
N ASN A 100 5.13 38.35 -26.66
CA ASN A 100 5.11 36.91 -26.40
C ASN A 100 6.39 36.52 -25.66
N LEU A 101 6.52 35.21 -25.33
CA LEU A 101 7.76 34.69 -24.77
C LEU A 101 8.95 34.96 -25.70
N PRO A 102 10.08 35.48 -25.18
CA PRO A 102 11.23 35.92 -25.99
C PRO A 102 12.08 34.70 -26.46
N LEU A 103 11.48 33.79 -27.17
CA LEU A 103 12.12 32.56 -27.69
C LEU A 103 12.69 32.72 -29.11
N GLY A 104 12.55 33.88 -29.72
CA GLY A 104 13.08 34.19 -31.05
C GLY A 104 12.63 33.15 -32.11
N PRO A 105 13.56 32.62 -32.93
CA PRO A 105 13.21 31.67 -34.01
C PRO A 105 12.59 30.34 -33.55
N VAL A 106 12.71 30.00 -32.25
CA VAL A 106 12.15 28.75 -31.70
C VAL A 106 10.67 28.91 -31.32
N TYR A 107 10.15 30.15 -31.23
CA TYR A 107 8.79 30.40 -30.80
C TYR A 107 7.71 29.67 -31.64
N PRO A 108 7.76 29.58 -32.98
CA PRO A 108 6.76 28.81 -33.73
C PRO A 108 6.75 27.32 -33.39
N ALA A 109 7.90 26.71 -33.18
CA ALA A 109 7.99 25.30 -32.77
C ALA A 109 7.46 25.11 -31.36
N PHE A 110 7.71 26.06 -30.47
CA PHE A 110 7.17 26.07 -29.10
C PHE A 110 5.63 26.14 -29.10
N THR A 111 5.01 27.06 -29.86
CA THR A 111 3.54 27.19 -29.92
C THR A 111 2.90 25.94 -30.51
N PHE A 112 3.46 25.39 -31.58
CA PHE A 112 3.02 24.11 -32.15
C PHE A 112 3.02 23.00 -31.10
N PHE A 113 4.12 22.84 -30.38
CA PHE A 113 4.23 21.84 -29.32
C PHE A 113 3.23 22.08 -28.19
N GLN A 114 3.02 23.30 -27.74
CA GLN A 114 2.04 23.66 -26.71
C GLN A 114 0.61 23.33 -27.14
N GLU A 115 0.21 23.60 -28.39
CA GLU A 115 -1.12 23.25 -28.88
C GLU A 115 -1.35 21.74 -28.91
N ILE A 116 -0.38 20.95 -29.38
CA ILE A 116 -0.48 19.50 -29.43
C ILE A 116 -0.62 18.95 -28.01
N VAL A 117 0.19 19.42 -27.05
CA VAL A 117 0.09 18.98 -25.65
C VAL A 117 -1.26 19.35 -25.04
N THR A 118 -1.74 20.58 -25.29
CA THR A 118 -3.07 21.05 -24.86
C THR A 118 -4.19 20.15 -25.40
N PHE A 119 -4.11 19.75 -26.67
CA PHE A 119 -5.09 18.85 -27.29
C PHE A 119 -5.02 17.43 -26.69
N LEU A 120 -3.82 16.90 -26.46
CA LEU A 120 -3.66 15.61 -25.79
C LEU A 120 -4.24 15.61 -24.38
N ILE A 121 -4.12 16.72 -23.62
CA ILE A 121 -4.76 16.85 -22.32
C ILE A 121 -6.28 16.82 -22.46
N LEU A 122 -6.87 17.47 -23.47
CA LEU A 122 -8.31 17.40 -23.74
C LEU A 122 -8.78 15.97 -24.02
N ILE A 123 -8.02 15.20 -24.80
CA ILE A 123 -8.27 13.77 -25.00
C ILE A 123 -8.25 13.01 -23.67
N ALA A 124 -7.25 13.29 -22.82
CA ALA A 124 -7.15 12.66 -21.50
C ALA A 124 -8.33 13.02 -20.58
N VAL A 125 -8.82 14.28 -20.63
CA VAL A 125 -10.03 14.73 -19.93
C VAL A 125 -11.26 13.95 -20.41
N GLY A 126 -11.43 13.84 -21.72
CA GLY A 126 -12.53 13.06 -22.34
C GLY A 126 -12.47 11.58 -21.93
N TRP A 127 -11.28 10.98 -21.95
CA TRP A 127 -11.10 9.59 -21.54
C TRP A 127 -11.34 9.40 -20.03
N ALA A 128 -10.87 10.30 -19.17
CA ALA A 128 -11.13 10.28 -17.74
C ALA A 128 -12.63 10.46 -17.42
N PHE A 129 -13.32 11.33 -18.16
CA PHE A 129 -14.77 11.50 -18.09
C PHE A 129 -15.50 10.22 -18.48
N TYR A 130 -15.16 9.63 -19.63
CA TYR A 130 -15.75 8.38 -20.14
C TYR A 130 -15.65 7.27 -19.08
N ARG A 131 -14.45 7.01 -18.55
CA ARG A 131 -14.22 5.96 -17.54
C ARG A 131 -15.02 6.17 -16.26
N ARG A 132 -15.23 7.41 -15.85
CA ARG A 132 -15.91 7.72 -14.59
C ARG A 132 -17.43 7.72 -14.72
N TYR A 133 -17.98 8.31 -15.78
CA TYR A 133 -19.41 8.57 -15.89
C TYR A 133 -20.14 7.65 -16.88
N ILE A 134 -19.44 7.12 -17.88
CA ILE A 134 -20.01 6.22 -18.90
C ILE A 134 -19.70 4.76 -18.58
N GLU A 135 -18.42 4.39 -18.47
CA GLU A 135 -17.98 3.05 -18.08
C GLU A 135 -18.33 2.73 -16.60
N LYS A 136 -18.45 3.74 -15.76
CA LYS A 136 -18.89 3.66 -14.36
C LYS A 136 -18.04 2.72 -13.51
N LEU A 137 -16.71 2.75 -13.64
CA LEU A 137 -15.81 1.93 -12.85
C LEU A 137 -16.14 2.04 -11.35
N VAL A 138 -16.40 0.90 -10.70
CA VAL A 138 -16.87 0.82 -9.30
C VAL A 138 -15.91 1.53 -8.32
N ARG A 139 -14.62 1.40 -8.52
CA ARG A 139 -13.59 2.01 -7.65
C ARG A 139 -13.49 3.54 -7.73
N LEU A 140 -14.09 4.18 -8.74
CA LEU A 140 -13.99 5.63 -8.93
C LEU A 140 -15.21 6.35 -8.34
N LYS A 141 -14.98 7.22 -7.36
CA LYS A 141 -16.06 8.05 -6.78
C LYS A 141 -16.65 9.00 -7.85
N ARG A 142 -17.99 9.04 -7.94
CA ARG A 142 -18.76 9.83 -8.92
C ARG A 142 -19.47 10.99 -8.26
N ASN A 143 -18.73 11.78 -7.48
CA ASN A 143 -19.25 12.95 -6.80
C ASN A 143 -18.95 14.24 -7.59
N PHE A 144 -19.62 15.34 -7.22
CA PHE A 144 -19.44 16.66 -7.83
C PHE A 144 -17.95 17.12 -7.78
N LYS A 145 -17.27 16.91 -6.65
CA LYS A 145 -15.85 17.29 -6.49
C LYS A 145 -14.94 16.64 -7.53
N ALA A 146 -15.25 15.42 -7.96
CA ALA A 146 -14.48 14.72 -8.98
C ALA A 146 -14.76 15.25 -10.40
N GLY A 147 -15.99 15.68 -10.68
CA GLY A 147 -16.35 16.34 -11.94
C GLY A 147 -15.76 17.75 -12.07
N LEU A 148 -15.76 18.50 -10.97
CA LEU A 148 -15.26 19.87 -10.93
C LEU A 148 -13.80 19.98 -11.44
N VAL A 149 -12.96 19.00 -11.12
CA VAL A 149 -11.58 18.98 -11.61
C VAL A 149 -11.47 18.78 -13.11
N LEU A 150 -12.31 17.92 -13.69
CA LEU A 150 -12.36 17.76 -15.15
C LEU A 150 -12.83 19.05 -15.83
N ILE A 151 -13.74 19.79 -15.18
CA ILE A 151 -14.20 21.11 -15.66
C ILE A 151 -13.06 22.11 -15.58
N PHE A 152 -12.30 22.19 -14.48
CA PHE A 152 -11.14 23.08 -14.38
C PHE A 152 -10.11 22.79 -15.46
N ILE A 153 -9.70 21.51 -15.61
CA ILE A 153 -8.68 21.14 -16.59
C ILE A 153 -9.17 21.37 -18.02
N GLY A 154 -10.38 20.89 -18.34
CA GLY A 154 -10.99 21.07 -19.67
C GLY A 154 -11.19 22.55 -19.98
N GLY A 155 -11.69 23.33 -19.02
CA GLY A 155 -11.88 24.78 -19.16
C GLY A 155 -10.57 25.52 -19.41
N LEU A 156 -9.49 25.19 -18.71
CA LEU A 156 -8.15 25.74 -18.95
C LEU A 156 -7.69 25.48 -20.39
N MET A 157 -7.82 24.23 -20.86
CA MET A 157 -7.39 23.87 -22.21
C MET A 157 -8.24 24.55 -23.28
N LEU A 158 -9.56 24.57 -23.11
CA LEU A 158 -10.47 25.20 -24.07
C LEU A 158 -10.28 26.73 -24.15
N THR A 159 -10.10 27.38 -23.01
CA THR A 159 -9.93 28.84 -22.97
C THR A 159 -8.60 29.31 -23.58
N VAL A 160 -7.51 28.54 -23.42
CA VAL A 160 -6.24 28.89 -24.08
C VAL A 160 -6.31 28.71 -25.59
N LEU A 161 -6.93 27.63 -26.06
CA LEU A 161 -7.12 27.40 -27.51
C LEU A 161 -8.03 28.46 -28.12
N LEU A 162 -9.15 28.80 -27.48
CA LEU A 162 -10.03 29.87 -27.91
C LEU A 162 -9.31 31.23 -27.93
N GLY A 163 -8.58 31.54 -26.84
CA GLY A 163 -7.83 32.78 -26.75
C GLY A 163 -6.78 32.92 -27.84
N ASN A 164 -5.99 31.84 -28.11
CA ASN A 164 -5.02 31.87 -29.19
C ASN A 164 -5.68 32.05 -30.57
N GLY A 165 -6.81 31.35 -30.84
CA GLY A 165 -7.57 31.55 -32.07
C GLY A 165 -8.10 32.96 -32.23
N MET A 166 -8.57 33.58 -31.16
CA MET A 166 -9.03 35.00 -31.18
C MET A 166 -7.86 35.96 -31.36
N ASN A 167 -6.69 35.65 -30.80
CA ASN A 167 -5.49 36.45 -30.95
C ASN A 167 -5.01 36.52 -32.43
N LEU A 168 -5.13 35.41 -33.17
CA LEU A 168 -4.83 35.37 -34.61
C LEU A 168 -5.74 36.31 -35.40
N ILE A 169 -7.07 36.34 -35.11
CA ILE A 169 -8.03 37.23 -35.78
C ILE A 169 -7.78 38.68 -35.39
N TRP A 170 -7.55 38.94 -34.10
CA TRP A 170 -7.33 40.31 -33.58
C TRP A 170 -6.09 41.01 -34.18
N HIS A 171 -5.00 40.31 -34.33
CA HIS A 171 -3.76 40.88 -34.88
C HIS A 171 -3.62 40.65 -36.40
N GLU A 172 -4.66 40.11 -37.04
CA GLU A 172 -4.69 39.87 -38.50
C GLU A 172 -3.56 38.92 -38.96
N HIS A 173 -3.11 38.05 -38.07
CA HIS A 173 -2.17 36.99 -38.42
C HIS A 173 -2.91 35.96 -39.29
N GLY A 174 -2.31 35.58 -40.40
CA GLY A 174 -2.86 34.50 -41.24
C GLY A 174 -2.86 33.15 -40.51
N LEU A 175 -3.47 32.15 -41.13
CA LEU A 175 -3.46 30.77 -40.65
C LEU A 175 -2.01 30.29 -40.53
N SER A 176 -1.62 29.78 -39.37
CA SER A 176 -0.25 29.41 -39.05
C SER A 176 -0.13 27.89 -38.85
N TRP A 177 0.91 27.30 -39.44
CA TRP A 177 1.26 25.91 -39.18
C TRP A 177 1.68 25.66 -37.72
N SER A 178 2.19 26.68 -37.06
CA SER A 178 2.66 26.62 -35.68
C SER A 178 1.51 26.66 -34.65
N GLU A 179 0.33 27.02 -35.07
CA GLU A 179 -0.89 27.08 -34.23
C GLU A 179 -2.08 26.47 -34.99
N PRO A 180 -2.04 25.14 -35.29
CA PRO A 180 -3.03 24.50 -36.18
C PRO A 180 -4.45 24.53 -35.63
N ILE A 181 -4.62 24.32 -34.30
CA ILE A 181 -5.95 24.28 -33.66
C ILE A 181 -6.49 25.69 -33.50
N ALA A 182 -5.67 26.65 -33.07
CA ALA A 182 -6.03 28.06 -33.04
C ALA A 182 -6.38 28.59 -34.43
N SER A 183 -5.66 28.14 -35.48
CA SER A 183 -5.97 28.47 -36.87
C SER A 183 -7.33 27.91 -37.29
N CYS A 184 -7.69 26.69 -36.92
CA CYS A 184 -9.03 26.14 -37.15
C CYS A 184 -10.12 27.00 -36.46
N ILE A 185 -9.89 27.39 -35.21
CA ILE A 185 -10.81 28.24 -34.47
C ILE A 185 -10.93 29.61 -35.14
N ALA A 186 -9.80 30.21 -35.54
CA ALA A 186 -9.76 31.49 -36.27
C ALA A 186 -10.53 31.44 -37.61
N PHE A 187 -10.38 30.34 -38.34
CA PHE A 187 -11.13 30.11 -39.59
C PHE A 187 -12.65 30.03 -39.35
N LEU A 188 -13.06 29.24 -38.36
CA LEU A 188 -14.49 29.05 -38.03
C LEU A 188 -15.16 30.32 -37.50
N LEU A 189 -14.41 31.14 -36.76
CA LEU A 189 -14.93 32.34 -36.08
C LEU A 189 -14.48 33.66 -36.75
N GLY A 190 -13.87 33.60 -37.94
CA GLY A 190 -13.36 34.80 -38.66
C GLY A 190 -14.36 35.89 -38.89
N GLY A 191 -15.67 35.55 -38.96
CA GLY A 191 -16.77 36.51 -39.09
C GLY A 191 -16.97 37.47 -37.92
N VAL A 192 -16.36 37.22 -36.77
CA VAL A 192 -16.48 38.06 -35.54
C VAL A 192 -15.80 39.43 -35.73
N GLY A 193 -14.81 39.51 -36.60
CA GLY A 193 -14.06 40.73 -36.85
C GLY A 193 -13.07 41.08 -35.73
N LYS A 194 -12.19 42.06 -35.99
CA LYS A 194 -11.08 42.43 -35.14
C LYS A 194 -11.48 42.86 -33.71
N THR A 195 -12.47 43.72 -33.59
CA THR A 195 -12.96 44.22 -32.30
C THR A 195 -13.61 43.11 -31.47
N GLY A 196 -14.46 42.30 -32.12
CA GLY A 196 -15.09 41.16 -31.46
C GLY A 196 -14.09 40.12 -31.00
N ALA A 197 -13.07 39.85 -31.82
CA ALA A 197 -11.97 38.95 -31.45
C ALA A 197 -11.19 39.45 -30.24
N ALA A 198 -10.87 40.73 -30.13
CA ALA A 198 -10.23 41.33 -28.97
C ALA A 198 -11.06 41.16 -27.67
N VAL A 199 -12.39 41.38 -27.78
CA VAL A 199 -13.30 41.21 -26.64
C VAL A 199 -13.34 39.75 -26.19
N ILE A 200 -13.50 38.81 -27.12
CA ILE A 200 -13.56 37.38 -26.82
C ILE A 200 -12.21 36.89 -26.27
N PHE A 201 -11.09 37.40 -26.80
CA PHE A 201 -9.75 37.11 -26.26
C PHE A 201 -9.65 37.47 -24.78
N TYR A 202 -10.03 38.69 -24.39
CA TYR A 202 -9.97 39.09 -22.99
C TYR A 202 -10.96 38.34 -22.08
N ILE A 203 -12.13 37.98 -22.60
CA ILE A 203 -13.06 37.11 -21.86
C ILE A 203 -12.41 35.75 -21.65
N ALA A 204 -11.87 35.11 -22.69
CA ALA A 204 -11.20 33.82 -22.60
C ALA A 204 -9.98 33.88 -21.65
N TRP A 205 -9.20 34.98 -21.73
CA TRP A 205 -8.03 35.22 -20.88
C TRP A 205 -8.41 35.33 -19.40
N TRP A 206 -9.44 36.13 -19.05
CA TRP A 206 -9.90 36.22 -17.67
C TRP A 206 -10.55 34.95 -17.16
N VAL A 207 -11.31 34.24 -17.98
CA VAL A 207 -11.90 32.95 -17.61
C VAL A 207 -10.78 31.93 -17.38
N HIS A 208 -9.75 31.90 -18.24
CA HIS A 208 -8.58 31.07 -18.05
C HIS A 208 -7.87 31.35 -16.73
N LEU A 209 -7.59 32.62 -16.45
CA LEU A 209 -6.95 33.06 -15.22
C LEU A 209 -7.78 32.69 -13.99
N LEU A 210 -9.08 32.90 -14.01
CA LEU A 210 -9.96 32.54 -12.90
C LEU A 210 -10.01 31.02 -12.69
N PHE A 211 -10.04 30.21 -13.76
CA PHE A 211 -9.92 28.77 -13.63
C PHE A 211 -8.57 28.36 -13.02
N LEU A 212 -7.47 28.94 -13.49
CA LEU A 212 -6.13 28.66 -12.98
C LEU A 212 -6.01 28.99 -11.49
N LEU A 213 -6.42 30.19 -11.11
CA LEU A 213 -6.32 30.65 -9.71
C LEU A 213 -7.32 29.95 -8.78
N SER A 214 -8.53 29.67 -9.26
CA SER A 214 -9.52 28.88 -8.50
C SER A 214 -9.02 27.45 -8.30
N PHE A 215 -8.42 26.83 -9.33
CA PHE A 215 -7.82 25.51 -9.22
C PHE A 215 -6.64 25.52 -8.26
N LEU A 216 -5.76 26.54 -8.29
CA LEU A 216 -4.67 26.69 -7.34
C LEU A 216 -5.16 26.68 -5.89
N VAL A 217 -6.20 27.46 -5.58
CA VAL A 217 -6.80 27.52 -4.23
C VAL A 217 -7.52 26.20 -3.88
N TYR A 218 -8.12 25.52 -4.86
CA TYR A 218 -8.84 24.27 -4.67
C TYR A 218 -7.92 23.08 -4.38
N VAL A 219 -6.69 23.05 -4.93
CA VAL A 219 -5.73 21.95 -4.78
C VAL A 219 -5.54 21.51 -3.32
N PRO A 220 -5.15 22.36 -2.35
CA PRO A 220 -4.93 21.94 -0.97
C PRO A 220 -6.19 21.47 -0.22
N GLN A 221 -7.37 21.78 -0.74
CA GLN A 221 -8.68 21.47 -0.14
C GLN A 221 -9.33 20.20 -0.69
N SER A 222 -8.70 19.57 -1.67
CA SER A 222 -9.27 18.44 -2.40
C SER A 222 -8.30 17.25 -2.41
N LYS A 223 -8.73 16.15 -3.03
CA LYS A 223 -7.83 15.02 -3.29
C LYS A 223 -6.59 15.40 -4.12
N HIS A 224 -6.57 16.59 -4.75
CA HIS A 224 -5.42 17.11 -5.49
C HIS A 224 -4.34 17.69 -4.57
N ALA A 225 -4.57 17.72 -3.25
CA ALA A 225 -3.51 17.96 -2.27
C ALA A 225 -2.31 17.02 -2.48
N HIS A 226 -2.54 15.84 -3.11
CA HIS A 226 -1.45 14.91 -3.47
C HIS A 226 -0.40 15.51 -4.41
N LEU A 227 -0.71 16.58 -5.15
CA LEU A 227 0.30 17.28 -5.97
C LEU A 227 1.45 17.81 -5.11
N ILE A 228 1.17 18.14 -3.85
CA ILE A 228 2.14 18.62 -2.86
C ILE A 228 2.48 17.49 -1.89
N ALA A 229 1.44 16.88 -1.29
CA ALA A 229 1.60 15.87 -0.26
C ALA A 229 2.15 14.54 -0.82
N GLY A 230 1.83 14.16 -2.07
CA GLY A 230 2.32 12.91 -2.67
C GLY A 230 3.84 12.85 -2.82
N PRO A 231 4.50 13.83 -3.49
CA PRO A 231 5.96 13.90 -3.54
C PRO A 231 6.59 14.00 -2.15
N ALA A 232 5.99 14.78 -1.24
CA ALA A 232 6.44 14.88 0.14
C ALA A 232 6.34 13.51 0.84
N ASN A 233 5.23 12.79 0.67
CA ASN A 233 5.04 11.46 1.24
C ASN A 233 6.07 10.44 0.74
N VAL A 234 6.33 10.43 -0.56
CA VAL A 234 7.38 9.58 -1.15
C VAL A 234 8.76 9.91 -0.58
N PHE A 235 9.05 11.20 -0.35
CA PHE A 235 10.32 11.64 0.24
C PHE A 235 10.45 11.25 1.71
N PHE A 236 9.40 11.43 2.49
CA PHE A 236 9.37 11.14 3.93
C PHE A 236 8.96 9.71 4.27
N ASN A 237 8.70 8.86 3.26
CA ASN A 237 8.38 7.46 3.47
C ASN A 237 9.50 6.74 4.22
N ARG A 238 9.15 5.72 5.00
CA ARG A 238 10.14 4.91 5.71
C ARG A 238 11.02 4.17 4.71
N MET A 239 12.33 4.15 4.98
CA MET A 239 13.35 3.51 4.15
C MET A 239 13.73 2.12 4.68
N GLU A 240 12.97 1.61 5.61
CA GLU A 240 13.13 0.30 6.22
C GLU A 240 12.45 -0.80 5.41
N SER A 241 12.64 -2.05 5.85
CA SER A 241 11.99 -3.20 5.23
C SER A 241 10.48 -3.02 5.21
N ALA A 242 9.88 -3.46 4.13
CA ALA A 242 8.46 -3.32 3.89
C ALA A 242 7.61 -3.94 5.01
N GLY A 243 6.74 -3.14 5.64
CA GLY A 243 5.85 -3.58 6.71
C GLY A 243 6.53 -3.84 8.07
N LYS A 244 7.79 -3.40 8.24
CA LYS A 244 8.45 -3.41 9.54
C LYS A 244 7.70 -2.47 10.48
N LEU A 245 7.33 -2.97 11.65
CA LEU A 245 6.65 -2.18 12.69
C LEU A 245 7.68 -1.53 13.62
N GLU A 246 7.37 -0.34 14.10
CA GLU A 246 8.20 0.34 15.08
C GLU A 246 8.14 -0.38 16.44
N LYS A 247 9.28 -0.43 17.13
CA LYS A 247 9.38 -0.95 18.50
C LYS A 247 8.76 0.05 19.47
N ILE A 248 7.88 -0.41 20.35
CA ILE A 248 7.37 0.41 21.45
C ILE A 248 8.41 0.39 22.58
N ASP A 249 8.75 1.56 23.09
CA ASP A 249 9.53 1.70 24.30
C ASP A 249 8.60 1.67 25.52
N PHE A 250 8.66 0.56 26.28
CA PHE A 250 7.91 0.37 27.53
C PHE A 250 8.66 0.92 28.76
N THR A 251 9.88 1.43 28.60
CA THR A 251 10.64 2.03 29.70
C THR A 251 10.32 3.51 29.87
N ASP A 252 9.60 4.11 28.93
CA ASP A 252 9.17 5.51 28.96
C ASP A 252 7.95 5.67 29.88
N GLU A 253 8.20 5.95 31.15
CA GLU A 253 7.18 6.16 32.17
C GLU A 253 6.29 7.41 31.93
N THR A 254 6.61 8.24 30.95
CA THR A 254 5.80 9.42 30.59
C THR A 254 4.61 9.07 29.69
N LYS A 255 4.59 7.87 29.12
CA LYS A 255 3.50 7.40 28.25
C LYS A 255 2.33 6.85 29.06
N GLU A 256 1.19 7.52 28.95
CA GLU A 256 -0.07 7.09 29.55
C GLU A 256 -0.82 6.03 28.73
N SER A 257 -0.52 5.91 27.44
CA SER A 257 -1.17 4.98 26.50
C SER A 257 -0.22 4.49 25.42
N TYR A 258 -0.51 3.32 24.86
CA TYR A 258 0.25 2.70 23.77
C TYR A 258 -0.64 2.52 22.55
N GLY A 259 -0.06 2.70 21.36
CA GLY A 259 -0.79 2.68 20.09
C GLY A 259 -1.52 4.00 19.81
N ALA A 260 -2.50 3.97 18.93
CA ALA A 260 -3.21 5.17 18.47
C ALA A 260 -4.70 5.13 18.86
N GLY A 261 -5.03 5.74 19.99
CA GLY A 261 -6.41 5.96 20.45
C GLY A 261 -6.97 7.31 20.02
N ARG A 262 -6.10 8.24 19.68
CA ARG A 262 -6.43 9.59 19.18
C ARG A 262 -5.66 9.85 17.89
N ILE A 263 -6.14 10.79 17.07
CA ILE A 263 -5.48 11.12 15.80
C ILE A 263 -4.06 11.71 16.01
N GLU A 264 -3.83 12.36 17.14
CA GLU A 264 -2.55 12.94 17.55
C GLU A 264 -1.52 11.89 17.98
N ASP A 265 -1.95 10.67 18.25
CA ASP A 265 -1.05 9.56 18.63
C ASP A 265 -0.33 8.98 17.40
N PHE A 266 -0.84 9.24 16.20
CA PHE A 266 -0.12 8.90 14.97
C PHE A 266 1.10 9.80 14.75
N ARG A 267 2.12 9.25 14.09
CA ARG A 267 3.31 10.01 13.67
C ARG A 267 2.97 11.01 12.57
N GLN A 268 3.80 12.05 12.45
CA GLN A 268 3.61 13.09 11.42
C GLN A 268 3.69 12.52 10.00
N SER A 269 4.52 11.51 9.73
CA SER A 269 4.54 10.80 8.44
C SER A 269 3.23 10.07 8.17
N GLN A 270 2.66 9.39 9.17
CA GLN A 270 1.37 8.69 9.04
C GLN A 270 0.22 9.68 8.78
N LEU A 271 0.27 10.90 9.36
CA LEU A 271 -0.70 11.95 9.09
C LEU A 271 -0.50 12.61 7.71
N LEU A 272 0.73 12.71 7.22
CA LEU A 272 1.03 13.16 5.86
C LEU A 272 0.44 12.21 4.81
N ASP A 273 0.53 10.91 5.03
CA ASP A 273 -0.10 9.85 4.22
C ASP A 273 -1.57 10.14 3.92
N LEU A 274 -2.31 10.65 4.90
CA LEU A 274 -3.74 10.90 4.78
C LEU A 274 -4.04 11.95 3.70
N TYR A 275 -3.22 13.02 3.63
CA TYR A 275 -3.34 14.06 2.61
C TYR A 275 -2.72 13.69 1.26
N ALA A 276 -1.84 12.69 1.23
CA ALA A 276 -1.29 12.16 -0.01
C ALA A 276 -2.28 11.28 -0.78
N CYS A 277 -3.33 10.76 -0.14
CA CYS A 277 -4.31 9.88 -0.76
C CYS A 277 -5.04 10.53 -1.94
N VAL A 278 -4.97 9.88 -3.11
CA VAL A 278 -5.57 10.33 -4.38
C VAL A 278 -6.99 9.80 -4.64
N GLU A 279 -7.54 9.03 -3.72
CA GLU A 279 -8.87 8.41 -3.84
C GLU A 279 -9.03 7.55 -5.12
N CYS A 280 -7.98 6.84 -5.51
CA CYS A 280 -7.99 6.04 -6.74
C CYS A 280 -8.64 4.66 -6.58
N GLY A 281 -8.85 4.20 -5.35
CA GLY A 281 -9.51 2.93 -5.02
C GLY A 281 -8.71 1.67 -5.33
N ARG A 282 -7.44 1.75 -5.73
CA ARG A 282 -6.62 0.55 -6.02
C ARG A 282 -6.43 -0.32 -4.79
N CYS A 283 -6.17 0.28 -3.62
CA CYS A 283 -6.01 -0.42 -2.36
C CYS A 283 -7.27 -1.21 -1.98
N THR A 284 -8.45 -0.60 -2.10
CA THR A 284 -9.75 -1.24 -1.84
C THR A 284 -10.04 -2.38 -2.81
N ASN A 285 -9.77 -2.16 -4.10
CA ASN A 285 -9.99 -3.19 -5.14
C ASN A 285 -9.12 -4.44 -4.95
N MET A 286 -7.98 -4.30 -4.31
CA MET A 286 -7.05 -5.41 -4.09
C MET A 286 -7.14 -6.01 -2.68
N CYS A 287 -7.86 -5.35 -1.77
CA CYS A 287 -8.03 -5.80 -0.39
C CYS A 287 -8.87 -7.08 -0.32
N PRO A 288 -8.37 -8.15 0.32
CA PRO A 288 -9.14 -9.38 0.48
C PRO A 288 -10.39 -9.18 1.33
N ALA A 289 -10.33 -8.38 2.39
CA ALA A 289 -11.48 -8.07 3.24
C ALA A 289 -12.60 -7.39 2.44
N THR A 290 -12.30 -6.31 1.71
CA THR A 290 -13.29 -5.66 0.83
C THR A 290 -13.82 -6.63 -0.24
N GLY A 291 -12.93 -7.42 -0.85
CA GLY A 291 -13.28 -8.37 -1.92
C GLY A 291 -14.20 -9.50 -1.47
N THR A 292 -14.29 -9.75 -0.18
CA THR A 292 -15.17 -10.75 0.44
C THR A 292 -16.37 -10.16 1.19
N GLY A 293 -16.60 -8.85 1.05
CA GLY A 293 -17.77 -8.18 1.63
C GLY A 293 -17.65 -7.78 3.10
N LYS A 294 -16.43 -7.77 3.66
CA LYS A 294 -16.18 -7.27 5.02
C LYS A 294 -16.15 -5.74 5.04
N MET A 295 -16.36 -5.16 6.21
CA MET A 295 -16.47 -3.70 6.42
C MET A 295 -15.21 -2.93 6.04
N LEU A 296 -14.02 -3.52 6.10
CA LEU A 296 -12.77 -2.82 5.86
C LEU A 296 -12.60 -2.43 4.37
N SER A 297 -12.54 -1.13 4.12
CA SER A 297 -12.07 -0.53 2.88
C SER A 297 -10.81 0.30 3.17
N PRO A 298 -9.61 -0.10 2.70
CA PRO A 298 -8.38 0.65 2.99
C PRO A 298 -8.42 2.11 2.53
N MET A 299 -9.09 2.40 1.42
CA MET A 299 -9.27 3.78 0.97
C MET A 299 -10.14 4.58 1.93
N ASP A 300 -11.28 4.01 2.36
CA ASP A 300 -12.20 4.73 3.22
C ASP A 300 -11.66 4.89 4.65
N LEU A 301 -10.83 3.94 5.13
CA LEU A 301 -10.04 4.10 6.35
C LEU A 301 -9.19 5.39 6.28
N ILE A 302 -8.37 5.55 5.23
CA ILE A 302 -7.53 6.74 5.05
C ILE A 302 -8.37 8.01 4.94
N LEU A 303 -9.50 7.96 4.23
CA LEU A 303 -10.36 9.13 4.04
C LEU A 303 -11.03 9.58 5.33
N ARG A 304 -11.53 8.64 6.15
CA ARG A 304 -12.15 8.97 7.43
C ARG A 304 -11.13 9.49 8.44
N LEU A 305 -9.95 8.90 8.50
CA LEU A 305 -8.84 9.43 9.30
C LEU A 305 -8.45 10.84 8.84
N ARG A 306 -8.37 11.10 7.52
CA ARG A 306 -8.09 12.43 6.96
C ARG A 306 -9.15 13.45 7.34
N ASP A 307 -10.41 13.07 7.19
CA ASP A 307 -11.53 13.96 7.48
C ASP A 307 -11.57 14.27 8.99
N HIS A 308 -11.39 13.27 9.84
CA HIS A 308 -11.25 13.44 11.30
C HIS A 308 -10.06 14.34 11.68
N LEU A 309 -8.86 14.11 11.09
CA LEU A 309 -7.69 14.99 11.28
C LEU A 309 -8.00 16.44 10.87
N THR A 310 -8.73 16.62 9.77
CA THR A 310 -9.09 17.95 9.26
C THR A 310 -10.05 18.66 10.21
N GLU A 311 -11.06 17.96 10.72
CA GLU A 311 -12.06 18.48 11.67
C GLU A 311 -11.42 18.77 13.04
N LYS A 312 -10.68 17.82 13.59
CA LYS A 312 -9.96 18.00 14.86
C LYS A 312 -8.92 19.10 14.77
N GLY A 313 -8.15 19.11 13.67
CA GLY A 313 -7.15 20.12 13.42
C GLY A 313 -7.73 21.53 13.32
N ALA A 314 -8.90 21.69 12.70
CA ALA A 314 -9.61 22.96 12.64
C ALA A 314 -10.04 23.42 14.04
N ALA A 315 -10.60 22.51 14.85
CA ALA A 315 -11.01 22.82 16.23
C ALA A 315 -9.83 23.22 17.12
N VAL A 316 -8.73 22.45 17.08
CA VAL A 316 -7.56 22.68 17.95
C VAL A 316 -6.76 23.92 17.52
N THR A 317 -6.58 24.14 16.21
CA THR A 317 -5.73 25.25 15.70
C THR A 317 -6.49 26.52 15.40
N SER A 318 -7.82 26.53 15.48
CA SER A 318 -8.71 27.63 15.10
C SER A 318 -8.46 28.15 13.68
N ARG A 319 -8.05 27.26 12.75
CA ARG A 319 -7.79 27.58 11.35
C ARG A 319 -8.81 26.92 10.46
N SER A 320 -9.46 27.72 9.58
CA SER A 320 -10.41 27.17 8.62
C SER A 320 -9.75 26.24 7.61
N PRO A 321 -10.23 25.00 7.47
CA PRO A 321 -9.72 24.06 6.48
C PRO A 321 -10.23 24.33 5.05
N TRP A 322 -11.19 25.27 4.89
CA TRP A 322 -11.90 25.55 3.65
C TRP A 322 -11.93 27.04 3.33
N VAL A 323 -11.70 27.41 2.06
CA VAL A 323 -11.80 28.78 1.57
C VAL A 323 -12.35 28.76 0.12
N PRO A 324 -13.41 29.49 -0.17
CA PRO A 324 -14.28 30.20 0.79
C PRO A 324 -15.10 29.21 1.64
N ALA A 325 -15.19 29.47 2.93
CA ALA A 325 -15.89 28.58 3.87
C ALA A 325 -17.37 28.31 3.44
N ALA A 326 -18.03 29.31 2.85
CA ALA A 326 -19.41 29.19 2.38
C ALA A 326 -19.62 28.16 1.26
N ALA A 327 -18.61 27.84 0.45
CA ALA A 327 -18.72 26.89 -0.65
C ALA A 327 -18.80 25.42 -0.21
N PHE A 328 -18.51 25.14 1.06
CA PHE A 328 -18.37 23.78 1.59
C PHE A 328 -19.25 23.49 2.81
N ARG A 329 -20.37 24.20 2.95
CA ARG A 329 -21.27 24.20 4.12
C ARG A 329 -21.94 22.87 4.49
N HIS A 330 -21.67 21.78 3.82
CA HIS A 330 -22.39 20.51 4.03
C HIS A 330 -21.58 19.43 4.78
N THR A 331 -20.44 19.78 5.36
CA THR A 331 -19.67 18.85 6.17
C THR A 331 -19.56 19.35 7.62
N ARG A 332 -19.48 18.45 8.56
CA ARG A 332 -19.30 18.75 10.00
C ARG A 332 -18.09 19.66 10.22
N GLY A 333 -17.00 19.47 9.44
CA GLY A 333 -15.82 20.33 9.45
C GLY A 333 -16.08 21.77 9.03
N ASN A 334 -17.11 22.03 8.21
CA ASN A 334 -17.50 23.41 7.86
C ASN A 334 -18.17 24.15 9.02
N GLN A 335 -18.91 23.45 9.85
CA GLN A 335 -19.49 24.03 11.06
C GLN A 335 -18.37 24.43 12.04
N LEU A 336 -17.37 23.56 12.22
CA LEU A 336 -16.18 23.85 13.03
C LEU A 336 -15.35 25.01 12.46
N ALA A 337 -15.18 25.06 11.13
CA ALA A 337 -14.47 26.15 10.49
C ALA A 337 -15.20 27.49 10.61
N ALA A 338 -16.53 27.52 10.53
CA ALA A 338 -17.35 28.71 10.74
C ALA A 338 -17.25 29.21 12.19
N ALA A 339 -17.24 28.30 13.14
CA ALA A 339 -17.05 28.61 14.56
C ALA A 339 -15.66 29.18 14.86
N SER A 340 -14.61 28.62 14.26
CA SER A 340 -13.24 29.11 14.44
C SER A 340 -12.97 30.47 13.75
N ALA A 341 -13.85 30.90 12.83
CA ALA A 341 -13.77 32.18 12.15
C ALA A 341 -14.39 33.37 12.93
N GLY A 342 -14.81 33.16 14.19
CA GLY A 342 -15.21 34.24 15.10
C GLY A 342 -16.67 34.70 15.00
N SER A 343 -17.56 33.93 14.36
CA SER A 343 -19.01 34.17 14.49
C SER A 343 -19.48 33.68 15.85
N GLY A 344 -19.65 34.59 16.80
CA GLY A 344 -20.06 34.32 18.19
C GLY A 344 -21.50 33.83 18.32
N SER A 345 -21.77 32.60 17.89
CA SER A 345 -23.07 31.96 17.95
C SER A 345 -23.00 30.62 18.73
N GLN A 346 -24.12 30.05 19.08
CA GLN A 346 -24.24 28.71 19.67
C GLN A 346 -23.47 27.61 18.89
N GLU A 347 -23.18 27.83 17.60
CA GLU A 347 -22.35 26.96 16.75
C GLU A 347 -20.87 26.94 17.19
N ALA A 348 -20.34 28.02 17.79
CA ALA A 348 -18.99 28.07 18.34
C ALA A 348 -18.85 27.20 19.61
N ALA A 349 -19.90 27.11 20.43
CA ALA A 349 -19.93 26.25 21.59
C ALA A 349 -20.00 24.76 21.20
N ALA A 350 -20.77 24.42 20.15
CA ALA A 350 -20.85 23.07 19.60
C ALA A 350 -19.53 22.62 18.94
N ALA A 351 -18.72 23.56 18.44
CA ALA A 351 -17.39 23.27 17.89
C ALA A 351 -16.35 22.92 18.95
N LEU A 352 -16.49 23.51 20.15
CA LEU A 352 -15.65 23.18 21.31
C LEU A 352 -15.93 21.78 21.88
N ASP A 353 -17.08 21.20 21.53
CA ASP A 353 -17.54 19.88 21.98
C ASP A 353 -17.30 18.77 20.93
N TYR A 354 -16.52 19.04 19.87
CA TYR A 354 -16.13 18.04 18.87
C TYR A 354 -15.11 17.06 19.46
N ASN A 355 -15.62 15.93 19.97
CA ASN A 355 -14.79 14.89 20.56
C ASN A 355 -15.25 13.46 20.18
N PRO A 356 -15.36 13.14 18.87
CA PRO A 356 -15.63 11.77 18.48
C PRO A 356 -14.45 10.87 18.82
N SER A 357 -14.77 9.67 19.31
CA SER A 357 -13.76 8.63 19.53
C SER A 357 -13.15 8.20 18.20
N LEU A 358 -11.83 8.06 18.14
CA LEU A 358 -11.15 7.59 16.93
C LEU A 358 -11.57 6.16 16.59
N ILE A 359 -11.65 5.29 17.62
CA ILE A 359 -12.15 3.93 17.50
C ILE A 359 -13.59 3.92 18.03
N GLY A 360 -14.51 3.43 17.22
CA GLY A 360 -15.95 3.42 17.44
C GLY A 360 -16.68 4.42 16.54
N ASP A 361 -16.42 5.73 16.69
CA ASP A 361 -17.12 6.75 15.91
C ASP A 361 -16.52 6.98 14.52
N VAL A 362 -15.18 6.98 14.41
CA VAL A 362 -14.46 7.23 13.14
C VAL A 362 -14.14 5.93 12.44
N ILE A 363 -13.49 5.01 13.10
CA ILE A 363 -13.12 3.67 12.59
C ILE A 363 -13.72 2.63 13.55
N THR A 364 -14.44 1.67 13.00
CA THR A 364 -15.06 0.61 13.83
C THR A 364 -14.05 -0.46 14.20
N GLU A 365 -14.25 -1.14 15.32
CA GLU A 365 -13.42 -2.29 15.74
C GLU A 365 -13.48 -3.41 14.69
N GLU A 366 -14.66 -3.68 14.10
CA GLU A 366 -14.82 -4.66 13.02
C GLU A 366 -13.89 -4.38 11.83
N GLU A 367 -13.75 -3.11 11.42
CA GLU A 367 -12.82 -2.74 10.35
C GLU A 367 -11.36 -2.99 10.72
N ILE A 368 -10.99 -2.69 11.97
CA ILE A 368 -9.63 -2.88 12.47
C ILE A 368 -9.26 -4.37 12.47
N TRP A 369 -10.18 -5.23 12.93
CA TRP A 369 -9.94 -6.67 13.02
C TRP A 369 -10.05 -7.39 11.68
N ALA A 370 -10.78 -6.88 10.70
CA ALA A 370 -10.89 -7.48 9.36
C ALA A 370 -9.59 -7.46 8.53
N CYS A 371 -8.53 -6.81 8.99
CA CYS A 371 -7.27 -6.70 8.26
C CYS A 371 -6.38 -7.93 8.43
N THR A 372 -6.05 -8.60 7.32
CA THR A 372 -5.10 -9.73 7.26
C THR A 372 -3.63 -9.30 7.27
N THR A 373 -3.30 -8.03 7.41
CA THR A 373 -1.93 -7.48 7.34
C THR A 373 -1.14 -7.88 6.10
N CYS A 374 -1.78 -8.25 5.01
CA CYS A 374 -1.14 -8.78 3.80
C CYS A 374 -0.42 -7.74 2.92
N ARG A 375 -0.51 -6.44 3.22
CA ARG A 375 0.09 -5.31 2.49
C ARG A 375 -0.30 -5.14 1.02
N ASN A 376 -1.35 -5.81 0.54
CA ASN A 376 -1.77 -5.64 -0.85
C ASN A 376 -2.21 -4.20 -1.16
N CYS A 377 -2.84 -3.53 -0.19
CA CYS A 377 -3.21 -2.12 -0.27
C CYS A 377 -2.00 -1.19 -0.46
N GLU A 378 -0.90 -1.44 0.25
CA GLU A 378 0.34 -0.63 0.21
C GLU A 378 1.14 -0.87 -1.06
N ASP A 379 1.24 -2.12 -1.51
CA ASP A 379 1.91 -2.47 -2.75
C ASP A 379 1.27 -1.77 -3.95
N GLN A 380 -0.06 -1.68 -3.97
CA GLN A 380 -0.83 -1.07 -5.04
C GLN A 380 -0.99 0.46 -4.91
N CYS A 381 -0.58 1.05 -3.79
CA CYS A 381 -0.72 2.50 -3.58
C CYS A 381 0.31 3.29 -4.40
N PRO A 382 -0.15 4.17 -5.33
CA PRO A 382 0.76 4.95 -6.17
C PRO A 382 1.50 6.05 -5.40
N VAL A 383 0.99 6.45 -4.24
CA VAL A 383 1.58 7.49 -3.37
C VAL A 383 2.22 6.91 -2.12
N MET A 384 2.37 5.58 -2.05
CA MET A 384 3.08 4.86 -0.99
C MET A 384 2.48 5.02 0.42
N ASN A 385 1.15 5.11 0.55
CA ASN A 385 0.50 5.11 1.86
C ASN A 385 0.68 3.78 2.59
N GLU A 386 0.98 3.83 3.87
CA GLU A 386 1.18 2.69 4.77
C GLU A 386 -0.09 2.45 5.60
N HIS A 387 -0.95 1.54 5.13
CA HIS A 387 -2.25 1.26 5.76
C HIS A 387 -2.13 0.32 6.96
N VAL A 388 -1.29 -0.73 6.82
CA VAL A 388 -1.14 -1.80 7.83
C VAL A 388 -0.58 -1.25 9.13
N ASP A 389 0.38 -0.34 9.02
CA ASP A 389 1.01 0.32 10.16
C ASP A 389 -0.01 1.04 11.05
N LYS A 390 -0.90 1.82 10.43
CA LYS A 390 -2.00 2.52 11.12
C LYS A 390 -2.97 1.56 11.79
N ILE A 391 -3.32 0.46 11.11
CA ILE A 391 -4.22 -0.56 11.65
C ILE A 391 -3.58 -1.25 12.85
N ILE A 392 -2.29 -1.56 12.80
CA ILE A 392 -1.58 -2.16 13.94
C ILE A 392 -1.50 -1.18 15.11
N ASP A 393 -1.28 0.12 14.85
CA ASP A 393 -1.27 1.12 15.94
C ASP A 393 -2.65 1.26 16.60
N LEU A 394 -3.74 1.15 15.84
CA LEU A 394 -5.10 1.07 16.40
C LEU A 394 -5.31 -0.21 17.24
N ARG A 395 -4.81 -1.37 16.76
CA ARG A 395 -4.84 -2.64 17.51
C ARG A 395 -4.01 -2.56 18.80
N ARG A 396 -2.83 -1.95 18.74
CA ARG A 396 -1.98 -1.73 19.93
C ARG A 396 -2.72 -0.94 20.99
N TYR A 397 -3.47 0.09 20.61
CA TYR A 397 -4.27 0.85 21.54
C TYR A 397 -5.39 0.00 22.16
N LEU A 398 -6.16 -0.72 21.33
CA LEU A 398 -7.22 -1.61 21.85
C LEU A 398 -6.68 -2.64 22.83
N VAL A 399 -5.56 -3.27 22.51
CA VAL A 399 -5.03 -4.40 23.28
C VAL A 399 -4.24 -3.95 24.51
N LEU A 400 -3.32 -2.98 24.35
CA LEU A 400 -2.41 -2.58 25.42
C LEU A 400 -3.00 -1.52 26.34
N THR A 401 -3.90 -0.67 25.85
CA THR A 401 -4.48 0.43 26.64
C THR A 401 -5.89 0.11 27.11
N GLU A 402 -6.76 -0.43 26.24
CA GLU A 402 -8.15 -0.74 26.61
C GLU A 402 -8.37 -2.20 27.05
N GLY A 403 -7.39 -3.08 26.86
CA GLY A 403 -7.53 -4.52 27.17
C GLY A 403 -8.56 -5.25 26.33
N LYS A 404 -8.92 -4.71 25.15
CA LYS A 404 -9.95 -5.24 24.26
C LYS A 404 -9.32 -6.11 23.15
N MET A 405 -9.82 -7.32 23.02
CA MET A 405 -9.46 -8.25 21.96
C MET A 405 -10.60 -9.26 21.79
N ASP A 406 -10.71 -9.85 20.60
CA ASP A 406 -11.57 -10.99 20.37
C ASP A 406 -11.26 -12.14 21.33
N SER A 407 -12.28 -12.88 21.81
CA SER A 407 -12.14 -13.93 22.83
C SER A 407 -11.26 -15.09 22.37
N ASP A 408 -11.33 -15.48 21.11
CA ASP A 408 -10.56 -16.59 20.55
C ASP A 408 -9.11 -16.20 20.32
N ALA A 409 -8.89 -14.96 19.85
CA ALA A 409 -7.55 -14.36 19.77
C ALA A 409 -6.92 -14.25 21.16
N GLN A 410 -7.68 -13.89 22.19
CA GLN A 410 -7.17 -13.82 23.57
C GLN A 410 -6.79 -15.20 24.11
N ARG A 411 -7.58 -16.26 23.81
CA ARG A 411 -7.22 -17.64 24.15
C ARG A 411 -5.91 -18.06 23.50
N ALA A 412 -5.74 -17.78 22.20
CA ALA A 412 -4.52 -18.06 21.50
C ALA A 412 -3.32 -17.31 22.10
N MET A 413 -3.48 -16.04 22.48
CA MET A 413 -2.45 -15.25 23.17
C MET A 413 -2.03 -15.86 24.51
N THR A 414 -3.00 -16.20 25.35
CA THR A 414 -2.74 -16.85 26.65
C THR A 414 -2.05 -18.19 26.47
N SER A 415 -2.40 -18.93 25.45
CA SER A 415 -1.77 -20.21 25.10
C SER A 415 -0.31 -20.03 24.63
N ILE A 416 -0.05 -19.02 23.81
CA ILE A 416 1.30 -18.66 23.35
C ILE A 416 2.18 -18.28 24.56
N GLU A 417 1.68 -17.43 25.46
CA GLU A 417 2.40 -16.99 26.65
C GLU A 417 2.77 -18.18 27.55
N ARG A 418 1.82 -19.05 27.86
CA ARG A 418 1.99 -20.17 28.81
C ARG A 418 2.72 -21.36 28.22
N GLN A 419 2.36 -21.77 27.00
CA GLN A 419 2.82 -23.03 26.39
C GLN A 419 3.73 -22.83 25.18
N GLY A 420 3.89 -21.59 24.66
CA GLY A 420 4.70 -21.30 23.48
C GLY A 420 4.04 -21.70 22.16
N ASN A 421 2.75 -22.04 22.15
CA ASN A 421 1.98 -22.35 20.95
C ASN A 421 0.52 -21.89 21.11
N PRO A 422 -0.17 -21.56 20.00
CA PRO A 422 -1.50 -20.97 20.06
C PRO A 422 -2.63 -21.92 20.49
N TRP A 423 -2.42 -23.22 20.43
CA TRP A 423 -3.41 -24.24 20.84
C TRP A 423 -3.37 -24.59 22.32
N GLY A 424 -2.33 -24.16 23.05
CA GLY A 424 -2.14 -24.52 24.46
C GLY A 424 -1.68 -25.98 24.66
N LEU A 425 -1.16 -26.62 23.60
CA LEU A 425 -0.64 -27.98 23.67
C LEU A 425 0.65 -28.03 24.50
N ASN A 426 0.93 -29.19 25.07
CA ASN A 426 2.06 -29.38 25.98
C ASN A 426 3.39 -29.10 25.24
N ARG A 427 4.23 -28.24 25.82
CA ARG A 427 5.53 -27.90 25.25
C ARG A 427 6.46 -29.11 25.05
N LYS A 428 6.32 -30.15 25.86
CA LYS A 428 7.11 -31.38 25.72
C LYS A 428 6.77 -32.17 24.44
N GLU A 429 5.64 -31.93 23.83
CA GLU A 429 5.20 -32.58 22.61
C GLU A 429 5.73 -31.91 21.32
N ARG A 430 6.46 -30.77 21.46
CA ARG A 430 6.98 -30.01 20.32
C ARG A 430 7.94 -30.81 19.45
N GLU A 431 8.58 -31.85 19.97
CA GLU A 431 9.52 -32.70 19.24
C GLU A 431 8.87 -33.95 18.64
N ASN A 432 7.59 -34.27 18.95
CA ASN A 432 6.96 -35.54 18.57
C ASN A 432 6.87 -35.74 17.04
N TRP A 433 6.87 -34.69 16.26
CA TRP A 433 6.92 -34.77 14.80
C TRP A 433 8.17 -35.49 14.26
N ARG A 434 9.26 -35.57 15.04
CA ARG A 434 10.49 -36.32 14.70
C ARG A 434 10.19 -37.83 14.58
N ASP A 435 9.23 -38.36 15.33
CA ASP A 435 8.88 -39.75 15.31
C ASP A 435 8.30 -40.20 13.94
N ALA A 436 7.67 -39.24 13.22
CA ALA A 436 7.18 -39.50 11.86
C ALA A 436 8.32 -39.52 10.81
N ALA A 437 9.52 -39.11 11.18
CA ALA A 437 10.71 -39.07 10.34
C ALA A 437 11.80 -40.01 10.85
N SER A 438 11.44 -41.21 11.27
CA SER A 438 12.37 -42.18 11.89
C SER A 438 13.54 -42.58 10.99
N ASP A 439 13.47 -42.30 9.70
CA ASP A 439 14.48 -42.55 8.67
C ASP A 439 15.36 -41.29 8.38
N ALA A 440 15.15 -40.17 9.09
CA ALA A 440 15.91 -38.94 8.95
C ALA A 440 16.63 -38.56 10.26
N GLU A 441 17.86 -38.06 10.12
CA GLU A 441 18.59 -37.48 11.25
C GLU A 441 18.13 -36.05 11.51
N ILE A 442 17.44 -35.85 12.63
CA ILE A 442 16.95 -34.53 13.04
C ILE A 442 17.47 -34.22 14.45
N PRO A 443 18.75 -33.83 14.58
CA PRO A 443 19.36 -33.60 15.90
C PRO A 443 18.85 -32.28 16.50
N THR A 444 18.74 -32.28 17.83
CA THR A 444 18.62 -31.03 18.59
C THR A 444 19.97 -30.38 18.75
N VAL A 445 20.00 -29.06 18.94
CA VAL A 445 21.25 -28.34 19.28
C VAL A 445 21.91 -28.93 20.50
N LYS A 446 21.17 -29.43 21.48
CA LYS A 446 21.71 -30.10 22.68
C LYS A 446 22.39 -31.41 22.32
N GLU A 447 21.84 -32.22 21.43
CA GLU A 447 22.43 -33.49 20.96
C GLU A 447 23.73 -33.20 20.18
N MET A 448 23.70 -32.24 19.23
CA MET A 448 24.88 -31.81 18.47
C MET A 448 26.05 -31.35 19.39
N LYS A 449 25.75 -30.50 20.37
CA LYS A 449 26.75 -30.05 21.35
C LYS A 449 27.33 -31.19 22.17
N LYS A 450 26.52 -32.18 22.56
CA LYS A 450 27.01 -33.36 23.32
C LYS A 450 27.94 -34.21 22.46
N GLU A 451 27.73 -34.28 21.16
CA GLU A 451 28.56 -35.02 20.21
C GLU A 451 29.75 -34.18 19.68
N GLY A 452 29.89 -32.93 20.08
CA GLY A 452 30.92 -32.02 19.59
C GLY A 452 30.82 -31.69 18.11
N LYS A 453 29.59 -31.78 17.55
CA LYS A 453 29.28 -31.44 16.14
C LYS A 453 28.79 -30.04 16.00
N GLU A 454 29.12 -29.40 14.90
CA GLU A 454 28.60 -28.09 14.47
C GLU A 454 27.46 -28.28 13.46
N PHE A 455 26.59 -27.28 13.41
CA PHE A 455 25.49 -27.23 12.41
C PHE A 455 25.61 -25.93 11.59
N GLU A 456 25.22 -26.01 10.32
CA GLU A 456 25.18 -24.84 9.43
C GLU A 456 23.94 -24.02 9.66
N TYR A 457 22.78 -24.68 9.77
CA TYR A 457 21.50 -24.01 9.95
C TYR A 457 20.81 -24.43 11.25
N LEU A 458 20.27 -23.44 11.97
CA LEU A 458 19.20 -23.71 12.91
C LEU A 458 17.89 -23.85 12.11
N PHE A 459 17.29 -25.02 12.10
CA PHE A 459 15.94 -25.18 11.54
C PHE A 459 14.92 -24.77 12.59
N TRP A 460 14.33 -23.57 12.36
CA TRP A 460 13.19 -23.11 13.13
C TRP A 460 11.92 -23.76 12.56
N VAL A 461 11.36 -24.72 13.30
CA VAL A 461 10.20 -25.52 12.88
C VAL A 461 8.90 -24.74 12.97
N GLY A 462 8.79 -23.88 13.97
CA GLY A 462 7.59 -23.11 14.24
C GLY A 462 6.47 -23.92 14.88
N SER A 463 5.43 -23.25 15.37
CA SER A 463 4.31 -23.94 16.02
C SER A 463 3.51 -24.81 15.05
N MET A 464 3.33 -24.37 13.78
CA MET A 464 2.64 -25.17 12.75
C MET A 464 3.39 -26.47 12.46
N GLY A 465 4.67 -26.40 12.13
CA GLY A 465 5.49 -27.58 11.83
C GLY A 465 5.66 -28.54 13.01
N SER A 466 5.50 -28.03 14.25
CA SER A 466 5.63 -28.86 15.45
C SER A 466 4.34 -29.56 15.88
N TYR A 467 3.17 -28.93 15.72
CA TYR A 467 1.93 -29.40 16.35
C TYR A 467 0.80 -29.70 15.36
N ASP A 468 0.79 -29.05 14.18
CA ASP A 468 -0.26 -29.30 13.19
C ASP A 468 0.09 -30.50 12.32
N ASN A 469 -0.72 -31.56 12.36
CA ASN A 469 -0.48 -32.83 11.65
C ASN A 469 -0.25 -32.66 10.14
N ARG A 470 -0.91 -31.67 9.52
CA ARG A 470 -0.70 -31.38 8.10
C ARG A 470 0.66 -30.73 7.86
N SER A 471 1.03 -29.77 8.68
CA SER A 471 2.26 -28.99 8.55
C SER A 471 3.50 -29.76 9.02
N GLN A 472 3.36 -30.77 9.91
CA GLN A 472 4.42 -31.70 10.27
C GLN A 472 5.01 -32.40 9.04
N LYS A 473 4.17 -32.75 8.04
CA LYS A 473 4.63 -33.37 6.77
C LYS A 473 5.60 -32.45 6.01
N ILE A 474 5.41 -31.13 6.08
CA ILE A 474 6.31 -30.14 5.48
C ILE A 474 7.68 -30.18 6.19
N ALA A 475 7.65 -30.13 7.53
CA ALA A 475 8.88 -30.16 8.34
C ALA A 475 9.68 -31.45 8.12
N VAL A 476 9.01 -32.61 8.06
CA VAL A 476 9.62 -33.90 7.75
C VAL A 476 10.22 -33.92 6.35
N SER A 477 9.47 -33.48 5.33
CA SER A 477 9.96 -33.45 3.95
C SER A 477 11.19 -32.55 3.80
N PHE A 478 11.16 -31.38 4.43
CA PHE A 478 12.30 -30.47 4.42
C PHE A 478 13.51 -31.06 5.12
N ALA A 479 13.35 -31.65 6.30
CA ALA A 479 14.45 -32.31 7.03
C ALA A 479 15.08 -33.46 6.22
N LYS A 480 14.26 -34.32 5.58
CA LYS A 480 14.74 -35.39 4.69
C LYS A 480 15.52 -34.86 3.49
N LEU A 481 15.06 -33.75 2.88
CA LEU A 481 15.78 -33.10 1.79
C LEU A 481 17.13 -32.54 2.23
N LEU A 482 17.23 -31.90 3.40
CA LEU A 482 18.49 -31.41 3.96
C LEU A 482 19.46 -32.58 4.22
N ASN A 483 18.99 -33.67 4.81
CA ASN A 483 19.81 -34.88 5.03
C ASN A 483 20.32 -35.43 3.70
N HIS A 484 19.45 -35.59 2.70
CA HIS A 484 19.82 -36.10 1.38
C HIS A 484 20.87 -35.22 0.68
N ALA A 485 20.76 -33.90 0.85
CA ALA A 485 21.71 -32.93 0.31
C ALA A 485 23.04 -32.81 1.12
N GLY A 486 23.14 -33.53 2.27
CA GLY A 486 24.31 -33.44 3.16
C GLY A 486 24.45 -32.08 3.85
N VAL A 487 23.35 -31.38 4.09
CA VAL A 487 23.33 -30.09 4.80
C VAL A 487 23.18 -30.35 6.30
N SER A 488 24.13 -29.85 7.09
CA SER A 488 24.07 -29.97 8.54
C SER A 488 23.11 -28.97 9.16
N PHE A 489 22.16 -29.43 9.95
CA PHE A 489 21.22 -28.60 10.67
C PHE A 489 20.88 -29.15 12.05
N ALA A 490 20.33 -28.29 12.89
CA ALA A 490 19.81 -28.70 14.20
C ALA A 490 18.52 -27.95 14.51
N ILE A 491 17.69 -28.51 15.40
CA ILE A 491 16.47 -27.87 15.92
C ILE A 491 16.64 -27.49 17.40
N LEU A 492 15.90 -26.48 17.86
CA LEU A 492 15.86 -26.14 19.30
C LEU A 492 15.02 -27.15 20.12
N GLY A 493 14.15 -27.89 19.45
CA GLY A 493 13.24 -28.85 20.09
C GLY A 493 12.35 -28.16 21.11
N ASN A 494 12.22 -28.72 22.29
CA ASN A 494 11.40 -28.17 23.39
C ASN A 494 11.86 -26.79 23.92
N LYS A 495 13.00 -26.28 23.47
CA LYS A 495 13.49 -24.92 23.78
C LYS A 495 12.93 -23.87 22.83
N GLU A 496 12.47 -24.28 21.66
CA GLU A 496 11.82 -23.39 20.71
C GLU A 496 10.51 -22.85 21.29
N LYS A 497 10.26 -21.55 21.13
CA LYS A 497 9.02 -20.89 21.54
C LYS A 497 8.23 -20.44 20.30
N ASN A 498 7.21 -19.62 20.50
CA ASN A 498 6.55 -18.94 19.41
C ASN A 498 7.43 -17.80 18.86
N SER A 499 7.42 -17.53 17.57
CA SER A 499 8.15 -16.42 16.97
C SER A 499 7.67 -15.04 17.41
N GLY A 500 6.42 -14.95 17.87
CA GLY A 500 5.78 -13.68 18.27
C GLY A 500 5.04 -12.96 17.15
N ASP A 501 4.91 -13.54 15.93
CA ASP A 501 4.18 -12.86 14.85
C ASP A 501 2.71 -12.62 15.20
N THR A 502 2.02 -13.63 15.71
CA THR A 502 0.60 -13.50 16.11
C THR A 502 0.41 -12.40 17.16
N PRO A 503 1.15 -12.36 18.30
CA PRO A 503 1.09 -11.24 19.21
C PRO A 503 1.32 -9.88 18.55
N ARG A 504 2.38 -9.76 17.75
CA ARG A 504 2.74 -8.51 17.10
C ARG A 504 1.66 -7.99 16.16
N ARG A 505 1.06 -8.86 15.35
CA ARG A 505 0.00 -8.48 14.38
C ARG A 505 -1.34 -8.22 15.03
N LEU A 506 -1.59 -8.81 16.18
CA LEU A 506 -2.79 -8.54 16.99
C LEU A 506 -2.62 -7.31 17.91
N GLY A 507 -1.44 -6.70 17.98
CA GLY A 507 -1.18 -5.49 18.77
C GLY A 507 -0.67 -5.75 20.19
N ASN A 508 -0.46 -7.01 20.60
CA ASN A 508 0.17 -7.33 21.89
C ASN A 508 1.70 -7.24 21.76
N GLU A 509 2.18 -6.00 21.67
CA GLU A 509 3.60 -5.70 21.53
C GLU A 509 4.42 -6.17 22.73
N PHE A 510 3.86 -6.13 23.94
CA PHE A 510 4.54 -6.56 25.14
C PHE A 510 4.91 -8.06 25.09
N LEU A 511 3.95 -8.92 24.78
CA LEU A 511 4.19 -10.35 24.64
C LEU A 511 5.17 -10.64 23.48
N PHE A 512 5.07 -9.88 22.38
CA PHE A 512 6.02 -10.02 21.28
C PHE A 512 7.45 -9.74 21.71
N GLN A 513 7.70 -8.61 22.39
CA GLN A 513 9.05 -8.25 22.84
C GLN A 513 9.63 -9.29 23.81
N GLU A 514 8.80 -9.75 24.76
CA GLU A 514 9.21 -10.83 25.69
C GLU A 514 9.63 -12.11 24.95
N LEU A 515 8.86 -12.49 23.91
CA LEU A 515 9.20 -13.68 23.11
C LEU A 515 10.46 -13.46 22.27
N ALA A 516 10.61 -12.29 21.67
CA ALA A 516 11.79 -11.94 20.87
C ALA A 516 13.07 -12.00 21.71
N GLU A 517 13.07 -11.35 22.86
CA GLU A 517 14.21 -11.37 23.79
C GLU A 517 14.57 -12.79 24.24
N LYS A 518 13.57 -13.60 24.59
CA LYS A 518 13.81 -15.00 24.99
C LYS A 518 14.36 -15.85 23.85
N ASN A 519 13.87 -15.66 22.62
CA ASN A 519 14.36 -16.39 21.44
C ASN A 519 15.79 -15.95 21.09
N ILE A 520 16.08 -14.65 21.10
CA ILE A 520 17.42 -14.10 20.83
C ILE A 520 18.42 -14.63 21.85
N SER A 521 18.09 -14.61 23.14
CA SER A 521 18.96 -15.19 24.19
C SER A 521 19.25 -16.67 23.97
N GLU A 522 18.26 -17.45 23.47
CA GLU A 522 18.50 -18.86 23.15
C GLU A 522 19.36 -19.02 21.88
N PHE A 523 19.22 -18.10 20.88
CA PHE A 523 20.09 -18.08 19.69
C PHE A 523 21.54 -17.76 20.05
N GLU A 524 21.77 -16.73 20.84
CA GLU A 524 23.11 -16.32 21.32
C GLU A 524 23.80 -17.44 22.13
N LYS A 525 23.06 -18.03 23.08
CA LYS A 525 23.57 -19.16 23.90
C LYS A 525 24.00 -20.35 23.06
N ASN A 526 23.45 -20.51 21.87
CA ASN A 526 23.70 -21.63 20.98
C ASN A 526 24.59 -21.24 19.78
N ASP A 527 25.12 -20.03 19.72
CA ASP A 527 25.94 -19.48 18.62
C ASP A 527 25.24 -19.64 17.24
N VAL A 528 23.95 -19.34 17.19
CA VAL A 528 23.14 -19.47 15.97
C VAL A 528 23.47 -18.33 15.00
N LYS A 529 24.07 -18.65 13.86
CA LYS A 529 24.44 -17.68 12.81
C LYS A 529 23.47 -17.67 11.65
N LYS A 530 22.88 -18.83 11.32
CA LYS A 530 21.95 -18.97 10.20
C LYS A 530 20.69 -19.68 10.67
N ILE A 531 19.54 -19.11 10.35
CA ILE A 531 18.23 -19.71 10.60
C ILE A 531 17.58 -20.05 9.27
N VAL A 532 17.00 -21.24 9.16
CA VAL A 532 16.10 -21.60 8.07
C VAL A 532 14.74 -21.96 8.65
N THR A 533 13.66 -21.55 7.99
CA THR A 533 12.29 -21.84 8.43
C THR A 533 11.35 -22.12 7.28
N ILE A 534 10.33 -22.96 7.56
CA ILE A 534 9.20 -23.20 6.65
C ILE A 534 8.08 -22.15 6.78
N ASP A 535 8.19 -21.26 7.77
CA ASP A 535 7.19 -20.27 8.14
C ASP A 535 7.58 -18.86 7.64
N PRO A 536 6.92 -18.30 6.60
CA PRO A 536 7.20 -16.94 6.14
C PRO A 536 6.98 -15.84 7.17
N HIS A 537 6.11 -16.06 8.15
CA HIS A 537 5.87 -15.10 9.23
C HIS A 537 7.08 -15.02 10.18
N ALA A 538 7.59 -16.18 10.61
CA ALA A 538 8.83 -16.26 11.39
C ALA A 538 10.04 -15.73 10.58
N TYR A 539 10.14 -16.10 9.29
CA TYR A 539 11.14 -15.58 8.36
C TYR A 539 11.17 -14.05 8.34
N ASN A 540 10.00 -13.42 8.15
CA ASN A 540 9.89 -11.97 8.14
C ASN A 540 10.31 -11.33 9.46
N LEU A 541 9.86 -11.90 10.59
CA LEU A 541 10.20 -11.35 11.90
C LEU A 541 11.71 -11.43 12.18
N PHE A 542 12.30 -12.59 12.00
CA PHE A 542 13.73 -12.80 12.29
C PHE A 542 14.62 -11.95 11.40
N LYS A 543 14.27 -11.81 10.12
CA LYS A 543 15.02 -11.04 9.13
C LYS A 543 14.90 -9.53 9.32
N ASN A 544 13.67 -9.03 9.57
CA ASN A 544 13.38 -7.60 9.47
C ASN A 544 13.10 -6.91 10.81
N GLU A 545 12.63 -7.63 11.83
CA GLU A 545 12.15 -7.03 13.07
C GLU A 545 13.00 -7.42 14.28
N TYR A 546 13.52 -8.65 14.36
CA TYR A 546 14.44 -9.09 15.44
C TYR A 546 15.78 -8.32 15.50
N PRO A 547 16.32 -7.76 14.40
CA PRO A 547 17.50 -6.90 14.49
C PRO A 547 17.34 -5.70 15.42
N ASP A 548 16.10 -5.17 15.61
CA ASP A 548 15.83 -4.09 16.55
C ASP A 548 15.97 -4.52 18.03
N PHE A 549 16.10 -5.83 18.25
CA PHE A 549 16.30 -6.44 19.57
C PHE A 549 17.69 -7.07 19.72
N GLY A 550 18.60 -6.83 18.76
CA GLY A 550 19.99 -7.26 18.81
C GLY A 550 20.31 -8.58 18.11
N PHE A 551 19.39 -9.16 17.34
CA PHE A 551 19.68 -10.35 16.54
C PHE A 551 20.48 -10.00 15.28
N GLU A 552 21.65 -10.65 15.08
CA GLU A 552 22.58 -10.42 13.96
C GLU A 552 22.78 -11.67 13.07
N GLY A 553 21.83 -12.59 13.02
CA GLY A 553 21.92 -13.80 12.19
C GLY A 553 21.39 -13.64 10.78
N GLU A 554 21.83 -14.49 9.87
CA GLU A 554 21.24 -14.64 8.55
C GLU A 554 19.97 -15.49 8.61
N VAL A 555 18.94 -15.13 7.86
CA VAL A 555 17.66 -15.82 7.87
C VAL A 555 17.24 -16.20 6.46
N TYR A 556 16.88 -17.47 6.29
CA TYR A 556 16.50 -18.05 5.02
C TYR A 556 15.11 -18.69 5.10
N HIS A 557 14.36 -18.59 4.04
CA HIS A 557 13.15 -19.38 3.87
C HIS A 557 13.53 -20.74 3.23
N HIS A 558 12.83 -21.81 3.60
CA HIS A 558 13.15 -23.16 3.10
C HIS A 558 13.17 -23.25 1.56
N THR A 559 12.31 -22.49 0.88
CA THR A 559 12.28 -22.46 -0.59
C THR A 559 13.52 -21.80 -1.21
N GLU A 560 14.16 -20.85 -0.54
CA GLU A 560 15.43 -20.25 -1.00
C GLU A 560 16.56 -21.28 -0.93
N VAL A 561 16.65 -22.00 0.21
CA VAL A 561 17.66 -23.04 0.42
C VAL A 561 17.45 -24.22 -0.56
N LEU A 562 16.21 -24.67 -0.72
CA LEU A 562 15.90 -25.78 -1.64
C LEU A 562 16.19 -25.41 -3.10
N ALA A 563 15.84 -24.20 -3.54
CA ALA A 563 16.15 -23.73 -4.91
C ALA A 563 17.67 -23.70 -5.16
N GLU A 564 18.45 -23.24 -4.18
CA GLU A 564 19.91 -23.27 -4.30
C GLU A 564 20.47 -24.70 -4.37
N LEU A 565 19.95 -25.62 -3.54
CA LEU A 565 20.39 -27.03 -3.54
C LEU A 565 20.03 -27.73 -4.85
N VAL A 566 18.88 -27.44 -5.45
CA VAL A 566 18.50 -27.93 -6.80
C VAL A 566 19.44 -27.35 -7.85
N LYS A 567 19.67 -26.04 -7.83
CA LYS A 567 20.55 -25.34 -8.79
C LYS A 567 21.98 -25.86 -8.75
N ASN A 568 22.50 -26.17 -7.57
CA ASN A 568 23.86 -26.68 -7.36
C ASN A 568 23.97 -28.20 -7.58
N GLY A 569 22.86 -28.88 -7.94
CA GLY A 569 22.81 -30.31 -8.21
C GLY A 569 22.95 -31.22 -7.00
N LYS A 570 22.85 -30.66 -5.77
CA LYS A 570 22.79 -31.45 -4.53
C LYS A 570 21.45 -32.15 -4.35
N LEU A 571 20.37 -31.55 -4.82
CA LEU A 571 19.06 -32.17 -4.96
C LEU A 571 18.75 -32.33 -6.45
N LYS A 572 18.48 -33.56 -6.89
CA LYS A 572 18.17 -33.87 -8.28
C LYS A 572 16.77 -34.47 -8.36
N PRO A 573 15.78 -33.68 -8.79
CA PRO A 573 14.44 -34.22 -9.06
C PRO A 573 14.52 -35.26 -10.19
N GLN A 574 14.19 -36.52 -9.90
CA GLN A 574 14.31 -37.65 -10.84
C GLN A 574 12.97 -38.36 -11.05
N HIS A 575 12.14 -38.40 -10.02
CA HIS A 575 10.82 -39.01 -10.11
C HIS A 575 9.82 -38.06 -10.73
N GLN A 576 9.16 -38.48 -11.78
CA GLN A 576 8.21 -37.69 -12.52
C GLN A 576 6.89 -37.57 -11.74
N LEU A 577 6.40 -36.32 -11.62
CA LEU A 577 5.07 -36.04 -11.08
C LEU A 577 4.19 -35.54 -12.24
N HIS A 578 3.12 -36.25 -12.55
CA HIS A 578 2.18 -35.87 -13.62
C HIS A 578 1.08 -34.98 -13.05
N GLU A 579 1.47 -33.74 -12.63
CA GLU A 579 0.59 -32.81 -11.93
C GLU A 579 0.52 -31.44 -12.61
N THR A 580 -0.71 -30.93 -12.69
CA THR A 580 -0.96 -29.53 -13.07
C THR A 580 -1.03 -28.70 -11.79
N ILE A 581 -0.01 -27.88 -11.54
CA ILE A 581 0.17 -27.16 -10.28
C ILE A 581 -0.13 -25.70 -10.45
N THR A 582 -0.93 -25.12 -9.56
CA THR A 582 -1.00 -23.68 -9.39
C THR A 582 -0.34 -23.26 -8.07
N PHE A 583 0.37 -22.12 -8.08
CA PHE A 583 1.12 -21.67 -6.91
C PHE A 583 0.47 -20.47 -6.21
N HIS A 584 0.29 -20.58 -4.90
CA HIS A 584 -0.17 -19.48 -4.05
C HIS A 584 1.02 -18.75 -3.41
N ASP A 585 1.21 -17.49 -3.79
CA ASP A 585 2.24 -16.62 -3.20
C ASP A 585 1.85 -16.19 -1.78
N SER A 586 2.61 -16.66 -0.79
CA SER A 586 2.48 -16.17 0.58
C SER A 586 2.83 -14.69 0.67
N CYS A 587 1.98 -13.89 1.32
CA CYS A 587 2.18 -12.45 1.42
C CYS A 587 3.46 -12.06 2.17
N TYR A 588 3.81 -12.79 3.24
CA TYR A 588 5.01 -12.52 4.04
C TYR A 588 6.32 -12.97 3.35
N LEU A 589 6.22 -13.91 2.42
CA LEU A 589 7.36 -14.29 1.59
C LEU A 589 7.51 -13.32 0.40
N GLY A 590 6.44 -13.07 -0.34
CA GLY A 590 6.44 -12.24 -1.54
C GLY A 590 6.43 -10.73 -1.23
N ARG A 591 5.28 -10.16 -0.83
CA ARG A 591 5.13 -8.70 -0.66
C ARG A 591 5.98 -8.07 0.45
N TYR A 592 6.31 -8.83 1.48
CA TYR A 592 7.18 -8.37 2.56
C TYR A 592 8.67 -8.53 2.23
N ASN A 593 9.04 -9.60 1.51
CA ASN A 593 10.45 -9.97 1.32
C ASN A 593 10.86 -10.17 -0.15
N GLU A 594 9.98 -9.93 -1.11
CA GLU A 594 10.21 -10.01 -2.57
C GLU A 594 10.64 -11.40 -3.09
N VAL A 595 10.42 -12.46 -2.32
CA VAL A 595 10.75 -13.84 -2.69
C VAL A 595 9.59 -14.46 -3.47
N TYR A 596 9.68 -14.48 -4.79
CA TYR A 596 8.68 -15.01 -5.71
C TYR A 596 9.20 -16.13 -6.62
N ASP A 597 10.47 -16.07 -7.00
CA ASP A 597 11.04 -16.98 -8.00
C ASP A 597 11.50 -18.33 -7.43
N PRO A 598 12.14 -18.43 -6.26
CA PRO A 598 12.64 -19.70 -5.75
C PRO A 598 11.60 -20.83 -5.69
N PRO A 599 10.37 -20.64 -5.22
CA PRO A 599 9.35 -21.69 -5.26
C PRO A 599 9.02 -22.16 -6.68
N ARG A 600 8.98 -21.23 -7.64
CA ARG A 600 8.69 -21.51 -9.04
C ARG A 600 9.85 -22.25 -9.73
N GLU A 601 11.08 -21.91 -9.39
CA GLU A 601 12.28 -22.60 -9.89
C GLU A 601 12.28 -24.06 -9.45
N ILE A 602 11.93 -24.34 -8.20
CA ILE A 602 11.79 -25.69 -7.67
C ILE A 602 10.71 -26.46 -8.46
N LEU A 603 9.49 -25.91 -8.55
CA LEU A 603 8.37 -26.59 -9.21
C LEU A 603 8.66 -26.89 -10.68
N LYS A 604 9.33 -25.96 -11.39
CA LYS A 604 9.74 -26.15 -12.80
C LYS A 604 10.86 -27.18 -12.97
N ALA A 605 11.66 -27.41 -11.95
CA ALA A 605 12.72 -28.42 -11.99
C ALA A 605 12.19 -29.86 -11.83
N ILE A 606 10.96 -30.03 -11.34
CA ILE A 606 10.34 -31.34 -11.16
C ILE A 606 9.83 -31.87 -12.50
N PRO A 607 10.31 -33.05 -12.98
CA PRO A 607 9.86 -33.61 -14.24
C PRO A 607 8.35 -33.90 -14.24
N GLY A 608 7.67 -33.58 -15.34
CA GLY A 608 6.23 -33.84 -15.52
C GLY A 608 5.28 -32.86 -14.84
N VAL A 609 5.80 -31.84 -14.14
CA VAL A 609 5.00 -30.77 -13.55
C VAL A 609 4.69 -29.71 -14.59
N GLU A 610 3.41 -29.36 -14.72
CA GLU A 610 2.93 -28.21 -15.46
C GLU A 610 2.52 -27.10 -14.47
N LEU A 611 3.24 -25.97 -14.48
CA LEU A 611 2.95 -24.82 -13.61
C LEU A 611 2.01 -23.83 -14.31
N ILE A 612 0.78 -23.68 -13.81
CA ILE A 612 -0.21 -22.73 -14.31
C ILE A 612 -0.42 -21.63 -13.27
N GLU A 613 -0.22 -20.36 -13.70
CA GLU A 613 -0.40 -19.21 -12.80
C GLU A 613 -1.87 -18.80 -12.70
N MET A 614 -2.31 -18.47 -11.49
CA MET A 614 -3.59 -17.80 -11.27
C MET A 614 -3.57 -16.39 -11.89
N GLU A 615 -4.74 -15.83 -12.23
CA GLU A 615 -4.85 -14.46 -12.71
C GLU A 615 -4.18 -13.46 -11.73
N ARG A 616 -4.42 -13.66 -10.44
CA ARG A 616 -3.76 -12.89 -9.37
C ARG A 616 -2.65 -13.73 -8.75
N ASN A 617 -1.43 -13.42 -9.13
CA ASN A 617 -0.21 -14.06 -8.64
C ASN A 617 0.85 -13.03 -8.26
N ARG A 618 1.96 -13.47 -7.69
CA ARG A 618 3.09 -12.65 -7.25
C ARG A 618 2.60 -11.48 -6.36
N GLU A 619 3.02 -10.25 -6.64
CA GLU A 619 2.65 -9.05 -5.88
C GLU A 619 1.14 -8.77 -5.87
N THR A 620 0.39 -9.21 -6.89
CA THR A 620 -1.06 -9.03 -6.98
C THR A 620 -1.86 -10.16 -6.31
N GLY A 621 -1.19 -11.21 -5.86
CA GLY A 621 -1.81 -12.38 -5.24
C GLY A 621 -2.77 -12.01 -4.10
N MET A 622 -3.96 -12.62 -4.08
CA MET A 622 -4.89 -12.45 -2.96
C MET A 622 -4.37 -13.20 -1.73
N CYS A 623 -4.61 -12.66 -0.53
CA CYS A 623 -4.27 -13.32 0.74
C CYS A 623 -5.05 -14.62 0.93
N CYS A 624 -4.47 -15.58 1.64
CA CYS A 624 -5.15 -16.82 2.05
C CYS A 624 -6.15 -16.63 3.19
N GLY A 625 -6.07 -15.52 3.94
CA GLY A 625 -6.96 -15.24 5.06
C GLY A 625 -6.36 -15.46 6.45
N ALA A 626 -5.24 -16.16 6.60
CA ALA A 626 -4.67 -16.49 7.90
C ALA A 626 -4.01 -15.30 8.64
N GLY A 627 -3.48 -14.32 7.88
CA GLY A 627 -2.67 -13.24 8.44
C GLY A 627 -3.43 -12.29 9.36
N GLY A 628 -2.69 -11.44 10.09
CA GLY A 628 -3.28 -10.46 11.00
C GLY A 628 -3.98 -11.06 12.22
N GLY A 629 -3.77 -12.35 12.48
CA GLY A 629 -4.41 -13.08 13.57
C GLY A 629 -5.79 -13.65 13.22
N LEU A 630 -6.30 -13.45 11.99
CA LEU A 630 -7.63 -13.93 11.61
C LEU A 630 -7.76 -15.47 11.66
N MET A 631 -6.65 -16.20 11.54
CA MET A 631 -6.67 -17.65 11.70
C MET A 631 -7.18 -18.09 13.07
N TRP A 632 -7.05 -17.22 14.07
CA TRP A 632 -7.44 -17.49 15.46
C TRP A 632 -8.78 -16.84 15.85
N MET A 633 -9.51 -16.28 14.88
CA MET A 633 -10.80 -15.62 15.08
C MET A 633 -11.83 -16.18 14.08
N GLU A 634 -13.10 -16.09 14.42
CA GLU A 634 -14.16 -16.43 13.50
C GLU A 634 -14.45 -15.27 12.53
N GLU A 635 -14.66 -15.59 11.27
CA GLU A 635 -15.08 -14.61 10.26
C GLU A 635 -16.60 -14.54 10.21
N GLU A 636 -17.20 -13.65 11.00
CA GLU A 636 -18.66 -13.53 11.16
C GLU A 636 -19.33 -12.81 9.99
N THR A 637 -18.62 -11.93 9.29
CA THR A 637 -19.17 -11.07 8.22
C THR A 637 -18.59 -11.39 6.86
N GLY A 638 -19.42 -11.28 5.81
CA GLY A 638 -19.03 -11.52 4.43
C GLY A 638 -18.68 -12.98 4.14
N ASN A 639 -18.01 -13.21 3.01
CA ASN A 639 -17.49 -14.52 2.64
C ASN A 639 -16.12 -14.76 3.28
N ARG A 640 -15.77 -16.01 3.53
CA ARG A 640 -14.45 -16.37 4.05
C ARG A 640 -13.37 -16.09 2.99
N ILE A 641 -12.29 -15.45 3.40
CA ILE A 641 -11.20 -15.03 2.49
C ILE A 641 -10.53 -16.26 1.85
N ASN A 642 -10.33 -17.34 2.62
CA ASN A 642 -9.71 -18.56 2.10
C ASN A 642 -10.56 -19.22 1.01
N VAL A 643 -11.88 -19.25 1.15
CA VAL A 643 -12.79 -19.76 0.13
C VAL A 643 -12.67 -18.96 -1.17
N ALA A 644 -12.73 -17.65 -1.08
CA ALA A 644 -12.58 -16.75 -2.24
C ALA A 644 -11.21 -16.92 -2.93
N ARG A 645 -10.12 -17.15 -2.16
CA ARG A 645 -8.80 -17.42 -2.74
C ARG A 645 -8.74 -18.79 -3.39
N THR A 646 -9.35 -19.81 -2.78
CA THR A 646 -9.43 -21.16 -3.36
C THR A 646 -10.23 -21.14 -4.67
N GLU A 647 -11.31 -20.38 -4.77
CA GLU A 647 -12.05 -20.21 -6.03
C GLU A 647 -11.15 -19.67 -7.17
N GLN A 648 -10.25 -18.71 -6.86
CA GLN A 648 -9.28 -18.22 -7.84
C GLN A 648 -8.27 -19.30 -8.26
N ALA A 649 -7.89 -20.19 -7.35
CA ALA A 649 -7.02 -21.32 -7.66
C ALA A 649 -7.73 -22.36 -8.51
N LEU A 650 -8.97 -22.72 -8.17
CA LEU A 650 -9.77 -23.68 -8.92
C LEU A 650 -10.15 -23.20 -10.33
N ALA A 651 -10.19 -21.90 -10.56
CA ALA A 651 -10.49 -21.31 -11.86
C ALA A 651 -9.50 -21.67 -12.98
N VAL A 652 -8.28 -22.10 -12.62
CA VAL A 652 -7.28 -22.61 -13.58
C VAL A 652 -7.23 -24.13 -13.65
N SER A 653 -8.19 -24.82 -13.01
CA SER A 653 -8.35 -26.28 -13.05
C SER A 653 -7.07 -27.06 -12.70
N PRO A 654 -6.39 -26.79 -11.58
CA PRO A 654 -5.20 -27.50 -11.17
C PRO A 654 -5.55 -28.87 -10.56
N SER A 655 -4.61 -29.82 -10.59
CA SER A 655 -4.66 -31.02 -9.75
C SER A 655 -4.07 -30.76 -8.35
N VAL A 656 -3.17 -29.76 -8.25
CA VAL A 656 -2.50 -29.37 -7.00
C VAL A 656 -2.47 -27.86 -6.82
N ILE A 657 -2.83 -27.38 -5.63
CA ILE A 657 -2.56 -26.03 -5.18
C ILE A 657 -1.32 -26.08 -4.28
N SER A 658 -0.22 -25.44 -4.70
CA SER A 658 1.02 -25.40 -3.93
C SER A 658 1.24 -24.04 -3.27
N SER A 659 1.93 -24.05 -2.13
CA SER A 659 2.40 -22.85 -1.43
C SER A 659 3.71 -23.14 -0.69
N GLY A 660 4.42 -22.13 -0.24
CA GLY A 660 5.56 -22.24 0.66
C GLY A 660 5.24 -21.69 2.05
N CYS A 661 4.07 -21.97 2.60
CA CYS A 661 3.63 -21.45 3.89
C CYS A 661 2.63 -22.42 4.54
N PRO A 662 2.89 -22.94 5.75
CA PRO A 662 2.00 -23.87 6.43
C PRO A 662 0.62 -23.25 6.71
N TYR A 663 0.56 -21.99 7.12
CA TYR A 663 -0.72 -21.29 7.34
C TYR A 663 -1.53 -21.18 6.04
N CYS A 664 -0.89 -20.80 4.92
CA CYS A 664 -1.58 -20.73 3.63
C CYS A 664 -2.10 -22.09 3.19
N LEU A 665 -1.34 -23.16 3.41
CA LEU A 665 -1.77 -24.51 3.06
C LEU A 665 -2.99 -24.98 3.86
N THR A 666 -3.02 -24.72 5.16
CA THR A 666 -4.19 -25.02 5.98
C THR A 666 -5.42 -24.28 5.47
N MET A 667 -5.29 -22.96 5.22
CA MET A 667 -6.40 -22.15 4.71
C MET A 667 -6.90 -22.60 3.33
N LEU A 668 -5.99 -22.96 2.43
CA LEU A 668 -6.36 -23.46 1.09
C LEU A 668 -6.96 -24.88 1.16
N GLY A 669 -6.44 -25.74 2.03
CA GLY A 669 -7.02 -27.06 2.29
C GLY A 669 -8.44 -26.98 2.86
N ASP A 670 -8.69 -26.05 3.77
CA ASP A 670 -10.05 -25.78 4.26
C ASP A 670 -10.95 -25.18 3.18
N GLY A 671 -10.36 -24.35 2.30
CA GLY A 671 -11.06 -23.81 1.15
C GLY A 671 -11.45 -24.87 0.12
N THR A 672 -10.59 -25.86 -0.16
CA THR A 672 -10.94 -26.99 -1.06
C THR A 672 -12.05 -27.85 -0.47
N LYS A 673 -12.03 -28.12 0.84
CA LYS A 673 -13.13 -28.81 1.54
C LYS A 673 -14.44 -27.99 1.45
N ALA A 674 -14.40 -26.71 1.72
CA ALA A 674 -15.58 -25.84 1.64
C ALA A 674 -16.17 -25.77 0.20
N LYS A 675 -15.37 -26.10 -0.82
CA LYS A 675 -15.80 -26.16 -2.23
C LYS A 675 -16.04 -27.59 -2.73
N GLU A 676 -16.00 -28.60 -1.83
CA GLU A 676 -16.17 -30.03 -2.15
C GLU A 676 -15.20 -30.49 -3.27
N ALA A 677 -13.98 -29.96 -3.26
CA ALA A 677 -12.95 -30.18 -4.27
C ALA A 677 -11.74 -31.00 -3.75
N GLU A 678 -11.70 -31.36 -2.47
CA GLU A 678 -10.55 -32.00 -1.81
C GLU A 678 -10.17 -33.37 -2.38
N ASP A 679 -11.10 -34.07 -3.00
CA ASP A 679 -10.83 -35.34 -3.68
C ASP A 679 -10.14 -35.14 -5.03
N GLN A 680 -10.40 -34.05 -5.71
CA GLN A 680 -9.88 -33.74 -7.04
C GLN A 680 -8.61 -32.86 -7.01
N VAL A 681 -8.50 -31.92 -6.04
CA VAL A 681 -7.42 -30.96 -5.94
C VAL A 681 -6.74 -31.08 -4.57
N LYS A 682 -5.49 -31.50 -4.58
CA LYS A 682 -4.69 -31.64 -3.36
C LYS A 682 -3.94 -30.33 -3.05
N THR A 683 -3.56 -30.18 -1.78
CA THR A 683 -2.74 -29.03 -1.33
C THR A 683 -1.39 -29.56 -0.84
N TYR A 684 -0.28 -29.08 -1.44
CA TYR A 684 1.08 -29.48 -1.06
C TYR A 684 2.01 -28.28 -0.92
N ASP A 685 2.93 -28.39 0.06
CA ASP A 685 4.07 -27.47 0.09
C ASP A 685 5.07 -27.80 -1.03
N VAL A 686 5.83 -26.80 -1.45
CA VAL A 686 6.91 -26.98 -2.44
C VAL A 686 7.92 -28.03 -1.98
N ALA A 687 8.23 -28.10 -0.67
CA ALA A 687 9.15 -29.07 -0.09
C ALA A 687 8.61 -30.50 -0.20
N GLU A 688 7.31 -30.71 -0.06
CA GLU A 688 6.68 -32.03 -0.19
C GLU A 688 6.76 -32.54 -1.64
N LEU A 689 6.45 -31.65 -2.62
CA LEU A 689 6.53 -32.00 -4.04
C LEU A 689 7.97 -32.29 -4.47
N LEU A 690 8.92 -31.47 -4.00
CA LEU A 690 10.33 -31.71 -4.29
C LEU A 690 10.80 -33.03 -3.66
N ALA A 691 10.40 -33.30 -2.42
CA ALA A 691 10.78 -34.54 -1.75
C ALA A 691 10.24 -35.79 -2.48
N GLN A 692 9.00 -35.76 -2.97
CA GLN A 692 8.45 -36.83 -3.81
C GLN A 692 9.30 -37.05 -5.07
N SER A 693 9.75 -35.97 -5.70
CA SER A 693 10.53 -36.07 -6.93
C SER A 693 12.00 -36.46 -6.71
N VAL A 694 12.58 -36.13 -5.55
CA VAL A 694 14.00 -36.45 -5.22
C VAL A 694 14.11 -37.83 -4.58
N LEU A 695 13.23 -38.17 -3.62
CA LEU A 695 13.34 -39.34 -2.76
C LEU A 695 12.42 -40.50 -3.19
N GLY A 696 11.41 -40.22 -4.00
CA GLY A 696 10.32 -41.14 -4.35
C GLY A 696 9.15 -41.08 -3.36
N ALA A 697 7.94 -41.38 -3.85
CA ALA A 697 6.71 -41.27 -3.08
C ALA A 697 6.68 -42.23 -1.85
N ASP A 698 7.23 -43.43 -1.98
CA ASP A 698 7.23 -44.45 -0.94
C ASP A 698 8.05 -44.09 0.30
N MET A 699 9.03 -43.19 0.15
CA MET A 699 9.88 -42.74 1.23
C MET A 699 9.27 -41.61 2.06
N ILE A 700 8.17 -41.00 1.60
CA ILE A 700 7.54 -39.85 2.23
C ILE A 700 6.26 -40.21 2.96
N MET A 701 5.51 -41.13 2.38
CA MET A 701 4.30 -41.66 2.95
C MET A 701 4.64 -42.90 3.77
N GLY A 702 5.02 -42.71 5.01
CA GLY A 702 5.09 -43.81 5.98
C GLY A 702 3.68 -44.34 6.33
N GLU A 703 2.89 -44.66 5.32
CA GLU A 703 1.68 -45.46 5.49
C GLU A 703 2.12 -46.91 5.65
N ARG A 704 2.09 -47.38 6.90
CA ARG A 704 1.97 -48.83 7.12
C ARG A 704 0.64 -49.28 6.51
N PRO A 705 0.62 -50.40 5.79
CA PRO A 705 -0.57 -50.96 5.17
C PRO A 705 -1.68 -51.23 6.18
#